data_d5ad1996dc6d3d4225ed95cc82438c1d
#
_entry.id   d5ad1996dc6d3d4225ed95cc82438c1d
#
_cell.length_a   1.000
_cell.length_b   1.000
_cell.length_c   1.000
_cell.angle_alpha   90.00
_cell.angle_beta   90.00
_cell.angle_gamma   90.00
#
_symmetry.space_group_name_H-M   'P 1'
#
loop_
_entity.id
_entity.type
_entity.pdbx_description
1 polymer ?
#
loop_
_entity_poly.entity_id
_entity_poly.type
_entity_poly.pdbx_seq_one_letter_code
_entity_poly.pdbx_strand_id
1 'polypeptide(L)'
;VVCDLLSLAKLKTPAELGADIAVGNAQRFGVPMGYGGPHAAFFATKEEFKRSMPGRIIGVSVDRFGKKAYRLSLQTREQHIRRDKATSNICTAQALLAIVSAAYAIYHGPNGILDIANRTSKLAKLFSENIKAGGFELYTNKFFDTVTIKTNNKTDKIYNKAISEKVNLRKVNNKTLSVAFDEAKRLDHVNLLLKIFGIDKDVTKTTDVSLDNLPKNLLRKSKYLTHPVFNKYHSETEMMRYLKRLEDSDIALNRSMIALGSCTMKLNSTAEMIPISWKEFALPHPFVPVDQMSGYTILFNDLIKDLKEITGFDAVSLQPNSGAQGEYAGLMTIRAFHKNNKQGNRNVCLIPSSAHGTNPASAQMSGMKVVVVNCDNNGNIDLEDLKNKSKKYSKDLAALMVTYPSTHGVFEEKITEICEIVHSNGGQVYMDGANLNALVGIAKPGTFGPDVCHINLHKTFCIPHGGGGPGMGPIACAKHLKDFLPTHQHLGDLNSNKGMGSVSAAPWGSASILVISWMYIKMMGSKGLKAASRISILNANYISKRLSEKYKILYTGKNGNVAHECIIDIRPIKEKSGITEEDIAKRLIDYGYHAPTMSWPVSGTIMIEPTESENLEEIDRFCNALLNIKDEIDKIESGKFEKKDNPVINAPHTYLELSSDEWKHSYSRKEAAFPKE
;
A
#
# COMPACT_ATOMS: atom_id res chain seq x y z
N VAL A 1 8.22 -22.89 -1.23
CA VAL A 1 8.74 -22.71 -2.59
C VAL A 1 8.57 -21.29 -3.05
N VAL A 2 9.61 -20.71 -3.69
CA VAL A 2 9.52 -19.44 -4.43
C VAL A 2 9.31 -19.78 -5.90
N CYS A 3 8.31 -19.21 -6.56
CA CYS A 3 7.99 -19.56 -7.93
C CYS A 3 7.67 -18.32 -8.79
N ASP A 4 7.91 -18.47 -10.10
CA ASP A 4 7.56 -17.50 -11.13
C ASP A 4 6.23 -17.92 -11.78
N LEU A 5 5.24 -17.02 -11.78
CA LEU A 5 3.90 -17.30 -12.32
C LEU A 5 3.91 -17.69 -13.80
N LEU A 6 4.77 -17.09 -14.63
CA LEU A 6 4.81 -17.39 -16.05
C LEU A 6 5.31 -18.81 -16.30
N SER A 7 6.29 -19.28 -15.54
CA SER A 7 6.80 -20.66 -15.65
C SER A 7 5.74 -21.70 -15.30
N LEU A 8 4.80 -21.36 -14.41
CA LEU A 8 3.70 -22.26 -14.00
C LEU A 8 2.66 -22.49 -15.10
N ALA A 9 2.67 -21.73 -16.19
CA ALA A 9 1.90 -22.07 -17.38
C ALA A 9 2.39 -23.39 -18.05
N LYS A 10 3.67 -23.74 -17.84
CA LYS A 10 4.32 -24.93 -18.43
C LYS A 10 4.67 -26.01 -17.41
N LEU A 11 4.88 -25.63 -16.15
CA LEU A 11 5.33 -26.53 -15.09
C LEU A 11 4.20 -26.87 -14.12
N LYS A 12 4.26 -28.07 -13.53
CA LYS A 12 3.40 -28.46 -12.42
C LYS A 12 3.42 -27.40 -11.34
N THR A 13 2.28 -27.20 -10.71
CA THR A 13 2.18 -26.23 -9.60
C THR A 13 3.00 -26.69 -8.39
N PRO A 14 3.44 -25.76 -7.54
CA PRO A 14 4.09 -26.12 -6.28
C PRO A 14 3.28 -27.13 -5.43
N ALA A 15 1.95 -27.00 -5.41
CA ALA A 15 1.06 -27.93 -4.71
C ALA A 15 1.11 -29.34 -5.29
N GLU A 16 1.08 -29.50 -6.63
CA GLU A 16 1.24 -30.81 -7.31
C GLU A 16 2.60 -31.46 -7.04
N LEU A 17 3.60 -30.66 -6.63
CA LEU A 17 4.94 -31.11 -6.25
C LEU A 17 5.11 -31.30 -4.74
N GLY A 18 4.02 -31.17 -3.96
CA GLY A 18 4.00 -31.41 -2.52
C GLY A 18 4.39 -30.21 -1.63
N ALA A 19 4.51 -29.00 -2.18
CA ALA A 19 4.79 -27.83 -1.39
C ALA A 19 3.61 -27.45 -0.47
N ASP A 20 3.92 -27.01 0.74
CA ASP A 20 2.94 -26.53 1.72
C ASP A 20 2.64 -25.05 1.53
N ILE A 21 3.67 -24.28 1.14
CA ILE A 21 3.61 -22.84 0.94
C ILE A 21 4.31 -22.48 -0.37
N ALA A 22 3.68 -21.63 -1.18
CA ALA A 22 4.26 -21.02 -2.36
C ALA A 22 4.16 -19.51 -2.30
N VAL A 23 5.26 -18.83 -2.61
CA VAL A 23 5.36 -17.36 -2.65
C VAL A 23 6.00 -16.89 -3.94
N GLY A 24 5.72 -15.67 -4.32
CA GLY A 24 6.31 -15.01 -5.47
C GLY A 24 5.70 -13.62 -5.67
N ASN A 25 5.99 -13.01 -6.80
CA ASN A 25 5.31 -11.78 -7.19
C ASN A 25 4.61 -11.93 -8.55
N ALA A 26 3.64 -11.07 -8.78
CA ALA A 26 2.83 -11.07 -10.00
C ALA A 26 3.39 -10.14 -11.10
N GLN A 27 4.61 -9.63 -10.97
CA GLN A 27 5.20 -8.65 -11.89
C GLN A 27 5.22 -9.14 -13.34
N ARG A 28 5.44 -10.45 -13.57
CA ARG A 28 5.41 -11.06 -14.90
C ARG A 28 4.01 -11.00 -15.58
N PHE A 29 3.00 -10.58 -14.84
CA PHE A 29 1.64 -10.39 -15.37
C PHE A 29 1.35 -8.91 -15.59
N GLY A 30 2.10 -8.30 -16.52
CA GLY A 30 1.84 -6.96 -17.03
C GLY A 30 2.29 -5.80 -16.15
N VAL A 31 3.02 -6.03 -15.07
CA VAL A 31 3.53 -4.98 -14.19
C VAL A 31 4.96 -4.62 -14.57
N PRO A 32 5.27 -3.35 -14.87
CA PRO A 32 6.63 -2.91 -15.20
C PRO A 32 7.62 -3.14 -14.04
N MET A 33 8.92 -3.24 -14.36
CA MET A 33 9.97 -3.41 -13.35
C MET A 33 10.14 -2.18 -12.44
N GLY A 34 9.92 -0.97 -12.98
CA GLY A 34 9.82 0.29 -12.23
C GLY A 34 10.99 0.58 -11.30
N TYR A 35 12.19 0.17 -11.66
CA TYR A 35 13.40 0.31 -10.82
C TYR A 35 13.22 -0.28 -9.40
N GLY A 36 12.31 -1.23 -9.24
CA GLY A 36 12.02 -1.91 -7.97
C GLY A 36 10.54 -2.05 -7.62
N GLY A 37 9.68 -1.46 -8.38
CA GLY A 37 8.24 -1.57 -8.18
C GLY A 37 7.48 -0.27 -8.38
N PRO A 38 6.17 -0.27 -8.06
CA PRO A 38 5.47 -1.26 -7.22
C PRO A 38 5.11 -2.56 -7.93
N HIS A 39 4.88 -3.63 -7.19
CA HIS A 39 4.36 -4.91 -7.69
C HIS A 39 3.57 -5.63 -6.59
N ALA A 40 2.61 -6.48 -6.98
CA ALA A 40 1.89 -7.34 -6.05
C ALA A 40 2.66 -8.64 -5.81
N ALA A 41 2.78 -9.05 -4.56
CA ALA A 41 3.23 -10.37 -4.18
C ALA A 41 2.03 -11.31 -3.98
N PHE A 42 2.24 -12.60 -4.09
CA PHE A 42 1.25 -13.61 -3.73
C PHE A 42 1.80 -14.58 -2.69
N PHE A 43 0.88 -15.10 -1.90
CA PHE A 43 1.11 -16.12 -0.90
C PHE A 43 0.01 -17.17 -1.04
N ALA A 44 0.40 -18.41 -1.33
CA ALA A 44 -0.52 -19.55 -1.43
C ALA A 44 -0.11 -20.61 -0.43
N THR A 45 -1.09 -21.24 0.22
CA THR A 45 -0.84 -22.25 1.25
C THR A 45 -1.94 -23.31 1.28
N LYS A 46 -1.67 -24.44 1.95
CA LYS A 46 -2.66 -25.45 2.27
C LYS A 46 -3.71 -24.93 3.26
N GLU A 47 -4.89 -25.54 3.24
CA GLU A 47 -6.04 -25.17 4.07
C GLU A 47 -5.70 -25.11 5.58
N GLU A 48 -4.86 -26.01 6.06
CA GLU A 48 -4.45 -26.07 7.46
C GLU A 48 -3.75 -24.80 7.98
N PHE A 49 -3.05 -24.07 7.10
CA PHE A 49 -2.31 -22.85 7.47
C PHE A 49 -3.11 -21.56 7.31
N LYS A 50 -4.38 -21.62 6.84
CA LYS A 50 -5.18 -20.41 6.55
C LYS A 50 -5.32 -19.45 7.74
N ARG A 51 -5.28 -19.96 8.97
CA ARG A 51 -5.39 -19.12 10.18
C ARG A 51 -4.08 -18.42 10.55
N SER A 52 -2.96 -18.88 10.05
CA SER A 52 -1.62 -18.35 10.36
C SER A 52 -1.03 -17.50 9.21
N MET A 53 -1.64 -17.55 8.03
CA MET A 53 -1.13 -16.77 6.90
C MET A 53 -1.35 -15.27 7.08
N PRO A 54 -0.44 -14.40 6.58
CA PRO A 54 -0.64 -12.96 6.58
C PRO A 54 -1.75 -12.54 5.58
N GLY A 55 -2.18 -11.28 5.68
CA GLY A 55 -3.16 -10.70 4.77
C GLY A 55 -4.60 -11.04 5.12
N ARG A 56 -5.51 -10.49 4.32
CA ARG A 56 -6.95 -10.65 4.46
C ARG A 56 -7.44 -11.77 3.56
N ILE A 57 -8.40 -12.55 4.06
CA ILE A 57 -9.08 -13.59 3.29
C ILE A 57 -10.51 -13.15 3.02
N ILE A 58 -10.92 -13.16 1.76
CA ILE A 58 -12.30 -12.90 1.35
C ILE A 58 -13.01 -14.24 1.17
N GLY A 59 -14.11 -14.41 1.90
CA GLY A 59 -14.98 -15.57 1.79
C GLY A 59 -16.21 -15.31 0.94
N VAL A 60 -16.79 -16.39 0.44
CA VAL A 60 -18.10 -16.36 -0.21
C VAL A 60 -19.18 -16.58 0.83
N SER A 61 -20.16 -15.69 0.90
CA SER A 61 -21.32 -15.72 1.78
C SER A 61 -22.59 -15.43 0.97
N VAL A 62 -23.65 -15.12 1.65
CA VAL A 62 -24.89 -14.63 1.05
C VAL A 62 -25.30 -13.30 1.68
N ASP A 63 -25.97 -12.45 0.90
CA ASP A 63 -26.61 -11.24 1.39
C ASP A 63 -27.93 -11.54 2.10
N ARG A 64 -28.64 -10.50 2.56
CA ARG A 64 -29.95 -10.64 3.22
C ARG A 64 -31.04 -11.25 2.34
N PHE A 65 -30.86 -11.24 1.02
CA PHE A 65 -31.78 -11.85 0.05
C PHE A 65 -31.36 -13.27 -0.36
N GLY A 66 -30.33 -13.85 0.27
CA GLY A 66 -29.81 -15.17 -0.07
C GLY A 66 -28.94 -15.21 -1.34
N LYS A 67 -28.61 -14.03 -1.93
CA LYS A 67 -27.73 -13.95 -3.10
C LYS A 67 -26.26 -14.02 -2.69
N LYS A 68 -25.43 -14.56 -3.60
CA LYS A 68 -23.99 -14.64 -3.38
C LYS A 68 -23.37 -13.27 -3.10
N ALA A 69 -22.66 -13.15 -2.00
CA ALA A 69 -21.96 -11.96 -1.57
C ALA A 69 -20.56 -12.30 -1.05
N TYR A 70 -19.64 -11.34 -1.14
CA TYR A 70 -18.28 -11.48 -0.61
C TYR A 70 -18.16 -10.73 0.71
N ARG A 71 -17.37 -11.30 1.62
CA ARG A 71 -17.06 -10.67 2.90
C ARG A 71 -15.70 -11.08 3.42
N LEU A 72 -15.14 -10.27 4.34
CA LEU A 72 -13.94 -10.66 5.09
C LEU A 72 -14.22 -11.90 5.93
N SER A 73 -13.33 -12.88 5.82
CA SER A 73 -13.34 -14.12 6.63
C SER A 73 -12.17 -14.13 7.59
N LEU A 74 -12.32 -14.82 8.74
CA LEU A 74 -11.28 -14.98 9.77
C LEU A 74 -10.74 -13.64 10.30
N GLN A 75 -11.61 -12.66 10.47
CA GLN A 75 -11.28 -11.28 10.86
C GLN A 75 -10.52 -11.18 12.19
N THR A 76 -10.61 -12.17 13.07
CA THR A 76 -9.88 -12.19 14.36
C THR A 76 -8.37 -12.15 14.23
N ARG A 77 -7.82 -12.25 13.03
CA ARG A 77 -6.40 -12.08 12.70
C ARG A 77 -6.01 -10.63 12.46
N GLU A 78 -6.99 -9.76 12.20
CA GLU A 78 -6.75 -8.38 11.78
C GLU A 78 -6.34 -7.49 12.94
N GLN A 79 -5.44 -6.55 12.66
CA GLN A 79 -4.87 -5.63 13.64
C GLN A 79 -5.90 -4.73 14.32
N HIS A 80 -6.96 -4.34 13.63
CA HIS A 80 -8.03 -3.51 14.19
C HIS A 80 -8.98 -4.28 15.11
N ILE A 81 -8.90 -5.62 15.13
CA ILE A 81 -9.67 -6.47 16.06
C ILE A 81 -8.80 -6.97 17.21
N ARG A 82 -7.60 -7.44 16.92
CA ARG A 82 -6.69 -8.10 17.89
C ARG A 82 -5.50 -7.24 18.30
N ARG A 83 -5.26 -6.09 17.67
CA ARG A 83 -4.16 -5.16 17.93
C ARG A 83 -2.81 -5.89 18.10
N ASP A 84 -2.36 -6.04 19.34
CA ASP A 84 -1.09 -6.68 19.74
C ASP A 84 -0.99 -8.19 19.45
N LYS A 85 -2.09 -8.85 19.14
CA LYS A 85 -2.13 -10.30 18.83
C LYS A 85 -2.51 -10.58 17.37
N ALA A 86 -2.55 -9.57 16.53
CA ALA A 86 -2.86 -9.73 15.12
C ALA A 86 -1.76 -10.50 14.38
N THR A 87 -2.15 -11.37 13.45
CA THR A 87 -1.22 -12.07 12.54
C THR A 87 -1.01 -11.31 11.24
N SER A 88 -1.77 -10.24 11.00
CA SER A 88 -1.67 -9.37 9.83
C SER A 88 -1.43 -7.93 10.27
N ASN A 89 -0.40 -7.30 9.68
CA ASN A 89 -0.07 -5.89 9.84
C ASN A 89 -0.21 -5.11 8.51
N ILE A 90 -0.95 -5.65 7.56
CA ILE A 90 -1.13 -5.02 6.24
C ILE A 90 -2.24 -3.98 6.35
N CYS A 91 -1.90 -2.70 6.15
CA CYS A 91 -2.85 -1.60 6.03
C CYS A 91 -3.00 -1.17 4.57
N THR A 92 -1.93 -0.66 3.97
CA THR A 92 -1.88 -0.33 2.54
C THR A 92 -1.23 -1.49 1.79
N ALA A 93 -2.01 -2.17 0.95
CA ALA A 93 -1.56 -3.30 0.13
C ALA A 93 -1.25 -2.85 -1.30
N GLN A 94 -0.74 -3.75 -2.14
CA GLN A 94 -0.50 -3.50 -3.56
C GLN A 94 -1.74 -3.87 -4.39
N ALA A 95 -2.91 -3.36 -4.01
CA ALA A 95 -4.19 -3.74 -4.58
C ALA A 95 -4.29 -3.42 -6.09
N LEU A 96 -3.89 -2.22 -6.50
CA LEU A 96 -3.91 -1.82 -7.92
C LEU A 96 -3.05 -2.76 -8.78
N LEU A 97 -1.87 -3.15 -8.29
CA LEU A 97 -0.96 -4.04 -9.02
C LEU A 97 -1.52 -5.47 -9.13
N ALA A 98 -2.25 -5.93 -8.12
CA ALA A 98 -2.98 -7.18 -8.18
C ALA A 98 -4.11 -7.13 -9.23
N ILE A 99 -4.82 -5.99 -9.31
CA ILE A 99 -5.86 -5.76 -10.35
C ILE A 99 -5.22 -5.72 -11.75
N VAL A 100 -4.10 -5.03 -11.93
CA VAL A 100 -3.34 -5.02 -13.21
C VAL A 100 -2.96 -6.44 -13.62
N SER A 101 -2.44 -7.25 -12.68
CA SER A 101 -2.06 -8.64 -12.94
C SER A 101 -3.27 -9.52 -13.29
N ALA A 102 -4.41 -9.30 -12.63
CA ALA A 102 -5.66 -9.98 -12.96
C ALA A 102 -6.18 -9.57 -14.35
N ALA A 103 -6.14 -8.29 -14.68
CA ALA A 103 -6.52 -7.77 -16.00
C ALA A 103 -5.64 -8.34 -17.12
N TYR A 104 -4.33 -8.46 -16.90
CA TYR A 104 -3.41 -9.12 -17.80
C TYR A 104 -3.79 -10.59 -18.04
N ALA A 105 -4.07 -11.32 -16.97
CA ALA A 105 -4.50 -12.72 -17.08
C ALA A 105 -5.86 -12.87 -17.79
N ILE A 106 -6.78 -11.94 -17.60
CA ILE A 106 -8.09 -11.90 -18.28
C ILE A 106 -7.89 -11.62 -19.77
N TYR A 107 -7.05 -10.65 -20.12
CA TYR A 107 -6.82 -10.25 -21.51
C TYR A 107 -6.15 -11.36 -22.33
N HIS A 108 -5.08 -11.97 -21.81
CA HIS A 108 -4.33 -13.00 -22.51
C HIS A 108 -4.99 -14.38 -22.43
N GLY A 109 -5.70 -14.67 -21.35
CA GLY A 109 -6.28 -15.98 -21.09
C GLY A 109 -5.22 -17.09 -20.95
N PRO A 110 -5.65 -18.35 -20.72
CA PRO A 110 -4.71 -19.46 -20.51
C PRO A 110 -3.81 -19.73 -21.72
N ASN A 111 -4.34 -19.59 -22.94
CA ASN A 111 -3.58 -19.85 -24.17
C ASN A 111 -2.56 -18.76 -24.43
N GLY A 112 -2.95 -17.48 -24.34
CA GLY A 112 -2.03 -16.36 -24.54
C GLY A 112 -0.87 -16.35 -23.54
N ILE A 113 -1.14 -16.67 -22.26
CA ILE A 113 -0.07 -16.82 -21.25
C ILE A 113 0.85 -17.99 -21.59
N LEU A 114 0.31 -19.11 -22.06
CA LEU A 114 1.12 -20.25 -22.50
C LEU A 114 2.00 -19.89 -23.70
N ASP A 115 1.48 -19.14 -24.66
CA ASP A 115 2.25 -18.68 -25.84
C ASP A 115 3.38 -17.73 -25.43
N ILE A 116 3.14 -16.81 -24.50
CA ILE A 116 4.17 -15.93 -23.95
C ILE A 116 5.26 -16.77 -23.24
N ALA A 117 4.87 -17.75 -22.42
CA ALA A 117 5.79 -18.64 -21.73
C ALA A 117 6.62 -19.49 -22.72
N ASN A 118 5.98 -19.98 -23.78
CA ASN A 118 6.64 -20.74 -24.83
C ASN A 118 7.67 -19.89 -25.58
N ARG A 119 7.29 -18.68 -25.99
CA ARG A 119 8.18 -17.75 -26.70
C ARG A 119 9.41 -17.40 -25.86
N THR A 120 9.21 -17.04 -24.60
CA THR A 120 10.28 -16.69 -23.66
C THR A 120 11.25 -17.88 -23.47
N SER A 121 10.72 -19.07 -23.20
CA SER A 121 11.53 -20.27 -23.04
C SER A 121 12.26 -20.69 -24.32
N LYS A 122 11.66 -20.49 -25.50
CA LYS A 122 12.30 -20.74 -26.79
C LYS A 122 13.50 -19.84 -27.04
N LEU A 123 13.41 -18.54 -26.72
CA LEU A 123 14.53 -17.61 -26.85
C LEU A 123 15.71 -18.02 -25.95
N ALA A 124 15.45 -18.37 -24.71
CA ALA A 124 16.47 -18.87 -23.79
C ALA A 124 17.12 -20.17 -24.29
N LYS A 125 16.32 -21.11 -24.79
CA LYS A 125 16.81 -22.37 -25.34
C LYS A 125 17.68 -22.11 -26.58
N LEU A 126 17.20 -21.32 -27.51
CA LEU A 126 17.92 -20.94 -28.73
C LEU A 126 19.29 -20.32 -28.42
N PHE A 127 19.32 -19.38 -27.47
CA PHE A 127 20.57 -18.78 -26.98
C PHE A 127 21.48 -19.88 -26.39
N SER A 128 20.95 -20.74 -25.53
CA SER A 128 21.73 -21.77 -24.85
C SER A 128 22.38 -22.80 -25.81
N GLU A 129 21.70 -23.18 -26.90
CA GLU A 129 22.23 -24.09 -27.92
C GLU A 129 23.40 -23.47 -28.67
N ASN A 130 23.26 -22.19 -29.07
CA ASN A 130 24.32 -21.49 -29.78
C ASN A 130 25.51 -21.19 -28.86
N ILE A 131 25.30 -20.91 -27.59
CA ILE A 131 26.38 -20.76 -26.59
C ILE A 131 27.16 -22.05 -26.42
N LYS A 132 26.50 -23.22 -26.37
CA LYS A 132 27.16 -24.52 -26.31
C LYS A 132 27.95 -24.79 -27.58
N ALA A 133 27.36 -24.55 -28.75
CA ALA A 133 28.04 -24.70 -30.04
C ALA A 133 29.27 -23.77 -30.15
N GLY A 134 29.25 -22.62 -29.51
CA GLY A 134 30.39 -21.69 -29.37
C GLY A 134 31.41 -22.09 -28.29
N GLY A 135 31.31 -23.31 -27.73
CA GLY A 135 32.32 -23.86 -26.80
C GLY A 135 32.15 -23.45 -25.34
N PHE A 136 31.04 -22.86 -24.94
CA PHE A 136 30.75 -22.56 -23.54
C PHE A 136 29.97 -23.67 -22.87
N GLU A 137 30.28 -23.92 -21.59
CA GLU A 137 29.55 -24.86 -20.75
C GLU A 137 28.46 -24.14 -19.96
N LEU A 138 27.27 -24.75 -19.86
CA LEU A 138 26.20 -24.25 -19.01
C LEU A 138 26.35 -24.77 -17.57
N TYR A 139 25.93 -23.96 -16.59
CA TYR A 139 25.86 -24.37 -15.20
C TYR A 139 24.81 -25.47 -15.01
N THR A 140 23.66 -25.36 -15.71
CA THR A 140 22.60 -26.36 -15.79
C THR A 140 21.99 -26.42 -17.19
N ASN A 141 21.58 -27.61 -17.63
CA ASN A 141 20.84 -27.80 -18.89
C ASN A 141 19.33 -27.70 -18.69
N LYS A 142 18.86 -27.55 -17.46
CA LYS A 142 17.44 -27.43 -17.11
C LYS A 142 17.17 -26.02 -16.62
N PHE A 143 16.38 -25.27 -17.36
CA PHE A 143 16.01 -23.88 -17.09
C PHE A 143 14.71 -23.54 -17.81
N PHE A 144 14.04 -22.49 -17.37
CA PHE A 144 12.85 -21.95 -18.04
C PHE A 144 13.25 -20.82 -19.01
N ASP A 145 13.72 -19.70 -18.46
CA ASP A 145 14.03 -18.46 -19.19
C ASP A 145 15.43 -17.89 -18.88
N THR A 146 16.11 -18.44 -17.89
CA THR A 146 17.38 -17.90 -17.41
C THR A 146 18.50 -18.92 -17.63
N VAL A 147 19.50 -18.51 -18.43
CA VAL A 147 20.66 -19.34 -18.81
C VAL A 147 21.88 -18.89 -18.03
N THR A 148 22.47 -19.78 -17.24
CA THR A 148 23.69 -19.54 -16.48
C THR A 148 24.87 -20.25 -17.15
N ILE A 149 25.92 -19.48 -17.45
CA ILE A 149 27.03 -19.88 -18.34
C ILE A 149 28.34 -19.84 -17.54
N LYS A 150 29.12 -20.90 -17.61
CA LYS A 150 30.50 -20.93 -17.10
C LYS A 150 31.41 -20.19 -18.09
N THR A 151 31.85 -19.02 -17.73
CA THR A 151 32.67 -18.14 -18.59
C THR A 151 34.15 -18.16 -18.19
N ASN A 152 34.47 -18.75 -17.03
CA ASN A 152 35.81 -18.93 -16.50
C ASN A 152 36.66 -17.64 -16.59
N ASN A 153 37.84 -17.68 -17.22
CA ASN A 153 38.74 -16.54 -17.38
C ASN A 153 38.24 -15.46 -18.39
N LYS A 154 37.11 -15.71 -19.10
CA LYS A 154 36.51 -14.76 -20.05
C LYS A 154 35.43 -13.88 -19.42
N THR A 155 35.08 -14.09 -18.13
CA THR A 155 33.95 -13.44 -17.46
C THR A 155 34.00 -11.91 -17.56
N ASP A 156 35.11 -11.29 -17.16
CA ASP A 156 35.24 -9.83 -17.18
C ASP A 156 35.27 -9.25 -18.60
N LYS A 157 35.92 -9.95 -19.53
CA LYS A 157 35.93 -9.55 -20.94
C LYS A 157 34.53 -9.50 -21.55
N ILE A 158 33.73 -10.56 -21.31
CA ILE A 158 32.35 -10.65 -21.80
C ILE A 158 31.46 -9.64 -21.09
N TYR A 159 31.59 -9.50 -19.78
CA TYR A 159 30.83 -8.55 -18.99
C TYR A 159 31.07 -7.10 -19.44
N ASN A 160 32.33 -6.70 -19.58
CA ASN A 160 32.68 -5.35 -20.04
C ASN A 160 32.25 -5.08 -21.47
N LYS A 161 32.33 -6.09 -22.37
CA LYS A 161 31.77 -5.98 -23.72
C LYS A 161 30.23 -5.80 -23.68
N ALA A 162 29.52 -6.54 -22.79
CA ALA A 162 28.09 -6.34 -22.64
C ALA A 162 27.76 -4.90 -22.22
N ILE A 163 28.47 -4.35 -21.24
CA ILE A 163 28.29 -2.96 -20.79
C ILE A 163 28.56 -1.98 -21.95
N SER A 164 29.61 -2.16 -22.77
CA SER A 164 29.87 -1.30 -23.92
C SER A 164 28.80 -1.36 -25.00
N GLU A 165 28.09 -2.50 -25.11
CA GLU A 165 26.94 -2.69 -25.99
C GLU A 165 25.61 -2.31 -25.32
N LYS A 166 25.65 -1.65 -24.14
CA LYS A 166 24.48 -1.22 -23.35
C LYS A 166 23.58 -2.38 -22.91
N VAL A 167 24.19 -3.53 -22.60
CA VAL A 167 23.51 -4.73 -22.09
C VAL A 167 24.02 -5.05 -20.70
N ASN A 168 23.12 -5.12 -19.72
CA ASN A 168 23.44 -5.57 -18.35
C ASN A 168 23.25 -7.08 -18.23
N LEU A 169 24.29 -7.79 -17.82
CA LEU A 169 24.26 -9.20 -17.49
C LEU A 169 24.42 -9.39 -15.98
N ARG A 170 23.87 -10.46 -15.44
CA ARG A 170 24.13 -10.81 -14.04
C ARG A 170 25.50 -11.49 -13.91
N LYS A 171 26.45 -10.83 -13.27
CA LYS A 171 27.71 -11.45 -12.85
C LYS A 171 27.48 -12.23 -11.56
N VAL A 172 27.37 -13.55 -11.65
CA VAL A 172 27.10 -14.42 -10.49
C VAL A 172 28.37 -14.51 -9.62
N ASN A 173 29.52 -14.68 -10.26
CA ASN A 173 30.87 -14.66 -9.67
C ASN A 173 31.91 -14.45 -10.77
N ASN A 174 33.20 -14.55 -10.42
CA ASN A 174 34.31 -14.33 -11.34
C ASN A 174 34.45 -15.36 -12.47
N LYS A 175 33.61 -16.40 -12.50
CA LYS A 175 33.65 -17.50 -13.49
C LYS A 175 32.31 -17.75 -14.16
N THR A 176 31.27 -16.96 -13.81
CA THR A 176 29.90 -17.30 -14.21
C THR A 176 29.08 -16.05 -14.49
N LEU A 177 28.44 -16.02 -15.66
CA LEU A 177 27.45 -15.03 -16.05
C LEU A 177 26.07 -15.67 -16.18
N SER A 178 25.01 -14.92 -15.93
CA SER A 178 23.65 -15.34 -16.15
C SER A 178 22.89 -14.36 -17.03
N VAL A 179 22.06 -14.89 -17.94
CA VAL A 179 21.26 -14.16 -18.92
C VAL A 179 19.81 -14.56 -18.77
N ALA A 180 18.92 -13.61 -18.56
CA ALA A 180 17.48 -13.84 -18.45
C ALA A 180 16.75 -13.28 -19.69
N PHE A 181 15.73 -13.99 -20.12
CA PHE A 181 14.82 -13.58 -21.19
C PHE A 181 13.43 -13.32 -20.62
N ASP A 182 12.79 -12.28 -21.10
CA ASP A 182 11.42 -11.93 -20.80
C ASP A 182 10.60 -11.78 -22.09
N GLU A 183 9.32 -11.45 -21.94
CA GLU A 183 8.39 -11.27 -23.06
C GLU A 183 8.73 -10.10 -23.99
N ALA A 184 9.55 -9.14 -23.58
CA ALA A 184 9.99 -8.02 -24.39
C ALA A 184 11.21 -8.36 -25.27
N LYS A 185 11.83 -9.54 -25.09
CA LYS A 185 13.00 -9.94 -25.87
C LYS A 185 12.62 -10.56 -27.23
N ARG A 186 13.53 -10.40 -28.21
CA ARG A 186 13.37 -10.81 -29.60
C ARG A 186 14.66 -11.47 -30.11
N LEU A 187 14.66 -11.92 -31.36
CA LEU A 187 15.82 -12.58 -31.99
C LEU A 187 17.03 -11.67 -32.12
N ASP A 188 16.81 -10.38 -32.40
CA ASP A 188 17.89 -9.38 -32.45
C ASP A 188 18.67 -9.30 -31.12
N HIS A 189 17.99 -9.44 -30.00
CA HIS A 189 18.65 -9.51 -28.68
C HIS A 189 19.46 -10.82 -28.52
N VAL A 190 18.96 -11.95 -29.03
CA VAL A 190 19.74 -13.19 -29.04
C VAL A 190 21.00 -13.04 -29.85
N ASN A 191 20.91 -12.46 -31.05
CA ASN A 191 22.06 -12.22 -31.94
C ASN A 191 23.07 -11.26 -31.31
N LEU A 192 22.60 -10.18 -30.69
CA LEU A 192 23.48 -9.26 -29.96
C LEU A 192 24.24 -9.98 -28.85
N LEU A 193 23.53 -10.83 -28.05
CA LEU A 193 24.16 -11.61 -26.99
C LEU A 193 25.23 -12.58 -27.57
N LEU A 194 24.95 -13.27 -28.69
CA LEU A 194 25.94 -14.15 -29.31
C LEU A 194 27.21 -13.38 -29.71
N LYS A 195 27.08 -12.19 -30.32
CA LYS A 195 28.22 -11.30 -30.65
C LYS A 195 29.00 -10.85 -29.40
N ILE A 196 28.30 -10.57 -28.28
CA ILE A 196 28.92 -10.23 -27.00
C ILE A 196 29.77 -11.41 -26.48
N PHE A 197 29.30 -12.64 -26.64
CA PHE A 197 30.02 -13.85 -26.25
C PHE A 197 31.12 -14.25 -27.29
N GLY A 198 31.23 -13.51 -28.40
CA GLY A 198 32.25 -13.77 -29.44
C GLY A 198 31.86 -14.88 -30.41
N ILE A 199 30.57 -15.14 -30.55
CA ILE A 199 30.00 -16.14 -31.47
C ILE A 199 29.44 -15.37 -32.68
N ASP A 200 30.07 -15.54 -33.83
CA ASP A 200 29.64 -14.91 -35.07
C ASP A 200 28.61 -15.82 -35.78
N LYS A 201 27.38 -15.67 -35.37
CA LYS A 201 26.24 -16.42 -35.92
C LYS A 201 24.97 -15.59 -35.81
N ASP A 202 24.26 -15.42 -36.91
CA ASP A 202 22.94 -14.83 -36.94
C ASP A 202 21.86 -15.92 -36.98
N VAL A 203 20.98 -15.85 -35.98
CA VAL A 203 19.82 -16.73 -35.86
C VAL A 203 18.61 -16.01 -36.45
N THR A 204 18.00 -16.59 -37.48
CA THR A 204 16.90 -15.94 -38.23
C THR A 204 15.52 -16.47 -37.90
N LYS A 205 15.40 -17.63 -37.22
CA LYS A 205 14.11 -18.28 -36.90
C LYS A 205 14.14 -18.94 -35.52
N THR A 206 12.98 -18.99 -34.88
CA THR A 206 12.75 -19.71 -33.62
C THR A 206 12.02 -21.05 -33.80
N THR A 207 11.65 -21.40 -35.05
CA THR A 207 10.67 -22.48 -35.32
C THR A 207 11.19 -23.88 -35.06
N ASP A 208 12.51 -24.09 -35.10
CA ASP A 208 13.11 -25.44 -35.05
C ASP A 208 13.64 -25.85 -33.67
N VAL A 209 13.36 -25.06 -32.65
CA VAL A 209 13.88 -25.34 -31.30
C VAL A 209 12.91 -26.19 -30.48
N SER A 210 13.34 -27.43 -30.21
CA SER A 210 12.62 -28.31 -29.28
C SER A 210 12.68 -27.77 -27.85
N LEU A 211 11.56 -27.75 -27.10
CA LEU A 211 11.50 -27.33 -25.70
C LEU A 211 11.78 -28.51 -24.74
N ASP A 212 12.85 -29.23 -24.97
CA ASP A 212 13.31 -30.36 -24.15
C ASP A 212 14.20 -29.95 -22.96
N ASN A 213 14.42 -28.66 -22.77
CA ASN A 213 15.14 -28.09 -21.62
C ASN A 213 14.37 -28.22 -20.30
N LEU A 214 13.08 -28.49 -20.35
CA LEU A 214 12.27 -28.76 -19.17
C LEU A 214 12.12 -30.27 -18.92
N PRO A 215 12.23 -30.76 -17.67
CA PRO A 215 12.02 -32.16 -17.35
C PRO A 215 10.59 -32.59 -17.70
N LYS A 216 10.43 -33.67 -18.47
CA LYS A 216 9.09 -34.16 -18.92
C LYS A 216 8.15 -34.45 -17.76
N ASN A 217 8.66 -34.98 -16.65
CA ASN A 217 7.89 -35.32 -15.45
C ASN A 217 7.41 -34.09 -14.68
N LEU A 218 7.98 -32.89 -14.96
CA LEU A 218 7.57 -31.63 -14.36
C LEU A 218 6.63 -30.81 -15.25
N LEU A 219 6.35 -31.25 -16.47
CA LEU A 219 5.43 -30.53 -17.36
C LEU A 219 4.01 -30.57 -16.82
N ARG A 220 3.34 -29.44 -16.89
CA ARG A 220 1.96 -29.25 -16.46
C ARG A 220 0.99 -30.00 -17.38
N LYS A 221 0.05 -30.71 -16.76
CA LYS A 221 -1.10 -31.32 -17.42
C LYS A 221 -2.43 -30.77 -16.93
N SER A 222 -2.41 -30.13 -15.76
CA SER A 222 -3.60 -29.56 -15.14
C SER A 222 -4.04 -28.27 -15.85
N LYS A 223 -5.35 -28.11 -16.01
CA LYS A 223 -5.94 -26.86 -16.52
C LYS A 223 -5.75 -25.74 -15.50
N TYR A 224 -5.71 -24.50 -15.96
CA TYR A 224 -5.65 -23.29 -15.14
C TYR A 224 -6.47 -22.17 -15.79
N LEU A 225 -6.80 -21.12 -15.03
CA LEU A 225 -7.63 -20.00 -15.48
C LEU A 225 -8.93 -20.49 -16.15
N THR A 226 -9.58 -21.46 -15.52
CA THR A 226 -10.78 -22.13 -16.08
C THR A 226 -12.05 -21.32 -15.92
N HIS A 227 -12.05 -20.28 -15.06
CA HIS A 227 -13.20 -19.40 -14.90
C HIS A 227 -13.53 -18.67 -16.21
N PRO A 228 -14.81 -18.51 -16.59
CA PRO A 228 -15.21 -17.88 -17.87
C PRO A 228 -14.61 -16.50 -18.13
N VAL A 229 -14.33 -15.70 -17.10
CA VAL A 229 -13.73 -14.36 -17.23
C VAL A 229 -12.39 -14.39 -17.97
N PHE A 230 -11.58 -15.45 -17.80
CA PHE A 230 -10.29 -15.61 -18.46
C PHE A 230 -10.39 -16.12 -19.91
N ASN A 231 -11.60 -16.36 -20.40
CA ASN A 231 -11.85 -16.92 -21.72
C ASN A 231 -12.83 -16.06 -22.55
N LYS A 232 -12.95 -14.76 -22.22
CA LYS A 232 -13.97 -13.89 -22.84
C LYS A 232 -13.43 -12.57 -23.37
N TYR A 233 -12.53 -11.88 -22.69
CA TYR A 233 -12.19 -10.48 -22.96
C TYR A 233 -10.79 -10.37 -23.60
N HIS A 234 -10.62 -10.85 -24.83
CA HIS A 234 -9.32 -10.98 -25.50
C HIS A 234 -9.04 -9.90 -26.55
N SER A 235 -9.96 -8.94 -26.74
CA SER A 235 -9.74 -7.78 -27.58
C SER A 235 -9.70 -6.49 -26.76
N GLU A 236 -9.02 -5.45 -27.27
CA GLU A 236 -8.92 -4.16 -26.63
C GLU A 236 -10.30 -3.58 -26.31
N THR A 237 -11.22 -3.61 -27.28
CA THR A 237 -12.59 -3.10 -27.11
C THR A 237 -13.36 -3.86 -26.02
N GLU A 238 -13.26 -5.18 -25.99
CA GLU A 238 -13.96 -5.98 -24.97
C GLU A 238 -13.40 -5.71 -23.58
N MET A 239 -12.07 -5.61 -23.45
CA MET A 239 -11.41 -5.33 -22.17
C MET A 239 -11.74 -3.92 -21.67
N MET A 240 -11.71 -2.91 -22.52
CA MET A 240 -12.10 -1.54 -22.17
C MET A 240 -13.54 -1.49 -21.66
N ARG A 241 -14.49 -2.13 -22.35
CA ARG A 241 -15.90 -2.21 -21.92
C ARG A 241 -16.08 -3.02 -20.63
N TYR A 242 -15.27 -4.05 -20.42
CA TYR A 242 -15.28 -4.82 -19.18
C TYR A 242 -14.82 -3.99 -17.99
N LEU A 243 -13.69 -3.29 -18.12
CA LEU A 243 -13.19 -2.39 -17.09
C LEU A 243 -14.18 -1.27 -16.76
N LYS A 244 -14.84 -0.69 -17.79
CA LYS A 244 -15.85 0.34 -17.57
C LYS A 244 -17.07 -0.18 -16.79
N ARG A 245 -17.53 -1.41 -17.08
CA ARG A 245 -18.62 -2.02 -16.29
C ARG A 245 -18.24 -2.24 -14.83
N LEU A 246 -16.97 -2.64 -14.55
CA LEU A 246 -16.50 -2.80 -13.18
C LEU A 246 -16.44 -1.45 -12.45
N GLU A 247 -15.92 -0.41 -13.12
CA GLU A 247 -15.89 0.96 -12.58
C GLU A 247 -17.32 1.47 -12.28
N ASP A 248 -18.27 1.23 -13.18
CA ASP A 248 -19.67 1.67 -13.03
C ASP A 248 -20.42 0.92 -11.91
N SER A 249 -19.91 -0.22 -11.46
CA SER A 249 -20.52 -1.03 -10.42
C SER A 249 -20.16 -0.58 -9.00
N ASP A 250 -19.31 0.43 -8.85
CA ASP A 250 -18.85 0.88 -7.54
C ASP A 250 -18.64 2.40 -7.49
N ILE A 251 -18.47 2.94 -6.29
CA ILE A 251 -18.18 4.33 -6.02
C ILE A 251 -16.68 4.60 -6.29
N ALA A 252 -16.40 5.72 -6.95
CA ALA A 252 -15.06 6.12 -7.32
C ALA A 252 -14.82 7.61 -7.05
N LEU A 253 -13.56 8.01 -6.81
CA LEU A 253 -13.17 9.40 -6.55
C LEU A 253 -13.53 10.40 -7.66
N ASN A 254 -13.72 9.94 -8.89
CA ASN A 254 -14.16 10.77 -9.99
C ASN A 254 -15.70 10.97 -10.04
N ARG A 255 -16.43 10.42 -9.07
CA ARG A 255 -17.88 10.55 -8.93
C ARG A 255 -18.30 11.26 -7.65
N SER A 256 -17.57 11.02 -6.57
CA SER A 256 -17.87 11.60 -5.25
C SER A 256 -16.63 11.62 -4.37
N MET A 257 -16.67 12.47 -3.36
CA MET A 257 -15.71 12.45 -2.26
C MET A 257 -15.73 11.09 -1.55
N ILE A 258 -14.54 10.62 -1.17
CA ILE A 258 -14.37 9.47 -0.28
C ILE A 258 -13.77 9.99 1.04
N ALA A 259 -14.62 10.33 1.99
CA ALA A 259 -14.25 10.96 3.26
C ALA A 259 -13.75 9.94 4.30
N LEU A 260 -12.81 9.09 3.92
CA LEU A 260 -12.32 7.97 4.73
C LEU A 260 -11.30 8.46 5.78
N GLY A 261 -11.74 8.74 6.98
CA GLY A 261 -10.84 9.13 8.09
C GLY A 261 -10.04 7.93 8.62
N SER A 262 -8.99 8.11 8.97
CA SER A 262 -7.67 8.65 8.92
C SER A 262 -6.90 8.13 7.70
N CYS A 263 -7.41 8.33 6.51
CA CYS A 263 -6.87 7.82 5.25
C CYS A 263 -7.13 8.87 4.16
N THR A 264 -6.17 9.76 3.97
CA THR A 264 -6.27 10.88 3.01
C THR A 264 -6.50 10.37 1.59
N MET A 265 -7.73 10.50 1.08
CA MET A 265 -8.16 10.04 -0.24
C MET A 265 -8.24 11.21 -1.22
N LYS A 266 -7.09 11.59 -1.78
CA LYS A 266 -7.01 12.69 -2.75
C LYS A 266 -7.33 12.23 -4.17
N LEU A 267 -8.03 13.07 -4.93
CA LEU A 267 -8.11 12.92 -6.38
C LEU A 267 -6.77 13.37 -7.01
N ASN A 268 -6.16 12.47 -7.78
CA ASN A 268 -4.84 12.69 -8.36
C ASN A 268 -4.91 13.48 -9.68
N SER A 269 -3.92 14.33 -9.91
CA SER A 269 -3.72 14.98 -11.21
C SER A 269 -3.20 13.99 -12.25
N THR A 270 -3.76 14.03 -13.45
CA THR A 270 -3.26 13.24 -14.59
C THR A 270 -1.79 13.55 -14.90
N ALA A 271 -1.38 14.81 -14.77
CA ALA A 271 0.00 15.25 -15.03
C ALA A 271 1.01 14.57 -14.09
N GLU A 272 0.64 14.28 -12.85
CA GLU A 272 1.49 13.56 -11.89
C GLU A 272 1.62 12.07 -12.23
N MET A 273 0.59 11.50 -12.86
CA MET A 273 0.50 10.07 -13.16
C MET A 273 1.15 9.67 -14.49
N ILE A 274 1.10 10.53 -15.51
CA ILE A 274 1.60 10.22 -16.86
C ILE A 274 3.05 9.70 -16.86
N PRO A 275 4.02 10.31 -16.14
CA PRO A 275 5.42 9.90 -16.20
C PRO A 275 5.68 8.46 -15.78
N ILE A 276 4.84 7.84 -14.94
CA ILE A 276 5.05 6.44 -14.52
C ILE A 276 5.00 5.44 -15.69
N SER A 277 4.36 5.82 -16.81
CA SER A 277 4.28 5.00 -18.02
C SER A 277 5.46 5.20 -18.98
N TRP A 278 6.30 6.21 -18.78
CA TRP A 278 7.46 6.44 -19.62
C TRP A 278 8.50 5.34 -19.40
N LYS A 279 9.11 4.88 -20.48
CA LYS A 279 10.07 3.76 -20.44
C LYS A 279 11.25 4.01 -19.50
N GLU A 280 11.66 5.25 -19.36
CA GLU A 280 12.76 5.69 -18.49
C GLU A 280 12.45 5.46 -17.00
N PHE A 281 11.16 5.51 -16.60
CA PHE A 281 10.71 5.21 -15.25
C PHE A 281 10.18 3.78 -15.12
N ALA A 282 9.50 3.26 -16.14
CA ALA A 282 8.82 1.98 -16.07
C ALA A 282 9.73 0.76 -16.24
N LEU A 283 10.75 0.83 -17.11
CA LEU A 283 11.50 -0.35 -17.52
C LEU A 283 12.81 -0.66 -16.78
N PRO A 284 13.45 0.24 -16.02
CA PRO A 284 14.71 -0.09 -15.36
C PRO A 284 14.58 -1.23 -14.37
N HIS A 285 15.56 -2.14 -14.40
CA HIS A 285 15.69 -3.22 -13.44
C HIS A 285 16.22 -2.68 -12.10
N PRO A 286 15.76 -3.16 -10.93
CA PRO A 286 16.17 -2.63 -9.61
C PRO A 286 17.66 -2.76 -9.30
N PHE A 287 18.37 -3.69 -9.95
CA PHE A 287 19.81 -3.93 -9.74
C PHE A 287 20.67 -3.51 -10.93
N VAL A 288 20.18 -2.60 -11.76
CA VAL A 288 21.03 -1.95 -12.76
C VAL A 288 22.11 -1.12 -12.05
N PRO A 289 23.35 -1.04 -12.60
CA PRO A 289 24.40 -0.22 -12.00
C PRO A 289 23.96 1.21 -11.73
N VAL A 290 24.28 1.73 -10.55
CA VAL A 290 23.79 3.05 -10.07
C VAL A 290 24.22 4.19 -11.01
N ASP A 291 25.42 4.10 -11.60
CA ASP A 291 25.96 5.09 -12.55
C ASP A 291 25.13 5.20 -13.84
N GLN A 292 24.37 4.17 -14.20
CA GLN A 292 23.45 4.18 -15.33
C GLN A 292 22.10 4.85 -15.03
N MET A 293 21.83 5.21 -13.77
CA MET A 293 20.55 5.71 -13.29
C MET A 293 20.63 7.16 -12.77
N SER A 294 21.41 7.99 -13.43
CA SER A 294 21.64 9.39 -13.02
C SER A 294 20.33 10.19 -12.87
N GLY A 295 19.35 10.00 -13.76
CA GLY A 295 18.05 10.66 -13.68
C GLY A 295 17.28 10.29 -12.40
N TYR A 296 17.23 9.00 -12.05
CA TYR A 296 16.63 8.56 -10.79
C TYR A 296 17.41 9.06 -9.56
N THR A 297 18.74 9.11 -9.64
CA THR A 297 19.59 9.63 -8.56
C THR A 297 19.28 11.11 -8.29
N ILE A 298 19.09 11.92 -9.33
CA ILE A 298 18.69 13.33 -9.21
C ILE A 298 17.29 13.42 -8.57
N LEU A 299 16.32 12.66 -9.06
CA LEU A 299 14.96 12.64 -8.52
C LEU A 299 14.95 12.27 -7.03
N PHE A 300 15.68 11.21 -6.65
CA PHE A 300 15.74 10.78 -5.25
C PHE A 300 16.37 11.82 -4.34
N ASN A 301 17.48 12.42 -4.77
CA ASN A 301 18.16 13.47 -3.99
C ASN A 301 17.27 14.71 -3.83
N ASP A 302 16.57 15.11 -4.89
CA ASP A 302 15.60 16.21 -4.85
C ASP A 302 14.45 15.90 -3.89
N LEU A 303 13.85 14.71 -4.01
CA LEU A 303 12.74 14.31 -3.13
C LEU A 303 13.18 14.20 -1.67
N ILE A 304 14.35 13.62 -1.40
CA ILE A 304 14.95 13.56 -0.06
C ILE A 304 15.15 14.97 0.51
N LYS A 305 15.69 15.89 -0.31
CA LYS A 305 15.88 17.29 0.09
C LYS A 305 14.56 17.96 0.44
N ASP A 306 13.55 17.80 -0.42
CA ASP A 306 12.23 18.39 -0.21
C ASP A 306 11.56 17.80 1.06
N LEU A 307 11.60 16.49 1.26
CA LEU A 307 11.05 15.86 2.45
C LEU A 307 11.76 16.28 3.74
N LYS A 308 13.09 16.46 3.71
CA LYS A 308 13.85 17.03 4.84
C LYS A 308 13.39 18.45 5.17
N GLU A 309 13.25 19.29 4.15
CA GLU A 309 12.79 20.68 4.34
C GLU A 309 11.37 20.75 4.88
N ILE A 310 10.46 19.92 4.36
CA ILE A 310 9.06 19.85 4.77
C ILE A 310 8.93 19.36 6.23
N THR A 311 9.70 18.36 6.61
CA THR A 311 9.56 17.71 7.91
C THR A 311 10.50 18.23 8.99
N GLY A 312 11.58 18.93 8.60
CA GLY A 312 12.61 19.43 9.52
C GLY A 312 13.58 18.36 10.04
N PHE A 313 13.56 17.15 9.51
CA PHE A 313 14.48 16.08 9.87
C PHE A 313 15.80 16.15 9.09
N ASP A 314 16.86 15.53 9.64
CA ASP A 314 18.21 15.56 9.07
C ASP A 314 18.47 14.55 7.97
N ALA A 315 17.77 13.42 7.99
CA ALA A 315 17.95 12.35 7.03
C ALA A 315 16.63 11.66 6.67
N VAL A 316 16.56 11.12 5.44
CA VAL A 316 15.39 10.39 4.90
C VAL A 316 15.88 9.16 4.13
N SER A 317 15.23 8.01 4.35
CA SER A 317 15.38 6.83 3.50
C SER A 317 14.07 6.60 2.72
N LEU A 318 14.19 6.43 1.40
CA LEU A 318 13.07 6.12 0.50
C LEU A 318 12.77 4.62 0.38
N GLN A 319 13.49 3.77 1.11
CA GLN A 319 13.41 2.32 0.92
C GLN A 319 12.07 1.71 1.35
N PRO A 320 11.41 2.12 2.46
CA PRO A 320 10.15 1.50 2.88
C PRO A 320 9.04 1.73 1.85
N ASN A 321 8.35 0.67 1.44
CA ASN A 321 7.34 0.66 0.38
C ASN A 321 5.89 0.61 0.88
N SER A 322 5.67 0.87 2.16
CA SER A 322 4.34 1.06 2.77
C SER A 322 4.48 1.81 4.09
N GLY A 323 3.36 2.33 4.62
CA GLY A 323 3.34 2.94 5.96
C GLY A 323 3.80 1.98 7.04
N ALA A 324 3.24 0.77 7.08
CA ALA A 324 3.63 -0.26 8.05
C ALA A 324 5.12 -0.66 7.95
N GLN A 325 5.68 -0.68 6.75
CA GLN A 325 7.12 -0.92 6.58
C GLN A 325 7.96 0.28 7.05
N GLY A 326 7.46 1.51 6.89
CA GLY A 326 8.05 2.72 7.47
C GLY A 326 8.02 2.69 9.00
N GLU A 327 6.91 2.24 9.60
CA GLU A 327 6.82 2.03 11.05
C GLU A 327 7.88 1.04 11.53
N TYR A 328 7.95 -0.12 10.90
CA TYR A 328 8.97 -1.14 11.20
C TYR A 328 10.40 -0.59 11.06
N ALA A 329 10.68 0.10 9.95
CA ALA A 329 11.99 0.69 9.69
C ALA A 329 12.38 1.72 10.77
N GLY A 330 11.45 2.59 11.17
CA GLY A 330 11.68 3.59 12.21
C GLY A 330 11.97 2.96 13.57
N LEU A 331 11.20 1.97 13.99
CA LEU A 331 11.41 1.27 15.25
C LEU A 331 12.71 0.46 15.26
N MET A 332 13.07 -0.17 14.13
CA MET A 332 14.33 -0.88 13.99
C MET A 332 15.54 0.07 13.97
N THR A 333 15.38 1.27 13.41
CA THR A 333 16.40 2.35 13.50
C THR A 333 16.64 2.73 14.95
N ILE A 334 15.58 2.93 15.74
CA ILE A 334 15.68 3.19 17.19
C ILE A 334 16.35 2.02 17.92
N ARG A 335 15.99 0.79 17.60
CA ARG A 335 16.63 -0.41 18.21
C ARG A 335 18.11 -0.51 17.87
N ALA A 336 18.50 -0.25 16.62
CA ALA A 336 19.89 -0.26 16.18
C ALA A 336 20.70 0.81 16.94
N PHE A 337 20.14 2.01 17.13
CA PHE A 337 20.71 3.07 17.95
C PHE A 337 20.94 2.63 19.39
N HIS A 338 19.93 2.10 20.07
CA HIS A 338 20.06 1.62 21.44
C HIS A 338 21.10 0.49 21.57
N LYS A 339 21.09 -0.46 20.62
CA LYS A 339 22.08 -1.56 20.60
C LYS A 339 23.51 -1.03 20.43
N ASN A 340 23.72 -0.06 19.53
CA ASN A 340 25.03 0.57 19.33
C ASN A 340 25.52 1.28 20.60
N ASN A 341 24.62 1.85 21.40
CA ASN A 341 24.90 2.52 22.66
C ASN A 341 24.96 1.55 23.85
N LYS A 342 25.09 0.25 23.60
CA LYS A 342 25.14 -0.82 24.64
C LYS A 342 23.89 -0.88 25.53
N GLN A 343 22.74 -0.40 25.01
CA GLN A 343 21.43 -0.37 25.66
C GLN A 343 20.44 -1.34 24.99
N GLY A 344 20.90 -2.49 24.52
CA GLY A 344 20.06 -3.47 23.81
C GLY A 344 18.92 -4.08 24.64
N ASN A 345 18.94 -3.87 25.97
CA ASN A 345 17.83 -4.21 26.88
C ASN A 345 16.60 -3.32 26.70
N ARG A 346 16.73 -2.11 26.15
CA ARG A 346 15.59 -1.21 25.89
C ARG A 346 14.68 -1.82 24.84
N ASN A 347 13.52 -2.31 25.27
CA ASN A 347 12.55 -2.99 24.40
C ASN A 347 11.09 -2.66 24.72
N VAL A 348 10.83 -1.70 25.60
CA VAL A 348 9.46 -1.23 25.88
C VAL A 348 9.09 -0.10 24.92
N CYS A 349 7.92 -0.23 24.28
CA CYS A 349 7.32 0.80 23.44
C CYS A 349 6.01 1.26 24.09
N LEU A 350 5.94 2.55 24.44
CA LEU A 350 4.71 3.18 24.92
C LEU A 350 3.84 3.55 23.69
N ILE A 351 2.54 3.28 23.77
CA ILE A 351 1.62 3.54 22.66
C ILE A 351 0.30 4.08 23.22
N PRO A 352 -0.15 5.29 22.81
CA PRO A 352 -1.44 5.83 23.23
C PRO A 352 -2.61 4.93 22.81
N SER A 353 -3.66 4.90 23.62
CA SER A 353 -4.88 4.12 23.33
C SER A 353 -5.57 4.58 22.03
N SER A 354 -5.33 5.81 21.59
CA SER A 354 -5.79 6.37 20.32
C SER A 354 -5.03 5.88 19.10
N ALA A 355 -3.84 5.26 19.26
CA ALA A 355 -2.97 4.90 18.14
C ALA A 355 -3.65 3.95 17.15
N HIS A 356 -3.27 4.09 15.86
CA HIS A 356 -3.69 3.15 14.82
C HIS A 356 -3.27 1.72 15.16
N GLY A 357 -4.08 0.73 14.77
CA GLY A 357 -3.82 -0.69 15.05
C GLY A 357 -2.50 -1.23 14.48
N THR A 358 -1.92 -0.56 13.45
CA THR A 358 -0.60 -0.92 12.91
C THR A 358 0.54 -0.63 13.88
N ASN A 359 0.42 0.39 14.74
CA ASN A 359 1.50 0.79 15.64
C ASN A 359 1.88 -0.33 16.64
N PRO A 360 0.94 -0.90 17.44
CA PRO A 360 1.29 -2.01 18.32
C PRO A 360 1.77 -3.26 17.56
N ALA A 361 1.24 -3.53 16.37
CA ALA A 361 1.68 -4.65 15.55
C ALA A 361 3.12 -4.45 15.05
N SER A 362 3.48 -3.24 14.57
CA SER A 362 4.85 -2.89 14.16
C SER A 362 5.84 -2.94 15.33
N ALA A 363 5.42 -2.50 16.52
CA ALA A 363 6.24 -2.57 17.73
C ALA A 363 6.58 -4.04 18.09
N GLN A 364 5.60 -4.93 18.04
CA GLN A 364 5.81 -6.36 18.27
C GLN A 364 6.71 -7.01 17.20
N MET A 365 6.48 -6.72 15.92
CA MET A 365 7.36 -7.19 14.83
C MET A 365 8.80 -6.75 15.02
N SER A 366 9.01 -5.56 15.60
CA SER A 366 10.32 -5.03 15.95
C SER A 366 10.90 -5.65 17.23
N GLY A 367 10.19 -6.61 17.86
CA GLY A 367 10.62 -7.27 19.12
C GLY A 367 10.50 -6.37 20.35
N MET A 368 9.59 -5.39 20.32
CA MET A 368 9.29 -4.53 21.46
C MET A 368 8.05 -5.00 22.22
N LYS A 369 8.04 -4.74 23.53
CA LYS A 369 6.90 -4.95 24.42
C LYS A 369 6.02 -3.71 24.38
N VAL A 370 4.77 -3.87 23.98
CA VAL A 370 3.79 -2.77 23.95
C VAL A 370 3.27 -2.50 25.36
N VAL A 371 3.26 -1.22 25.75
CA VAL A 371 2.63 -0.70 26.97
C VAL A 371 1.71 0.44 26.57
N VAL A 372 0.41 0.27 26.77
CA VAL A 372 -0.59 1.27 26.40
C VAL A 372 -0.55 2.45 27.37
N VAL A 373 -0.62 3.68 26.84
CA VAL A 373 -0.82 4.92 27.58
C VAL A 373 -2.26 5.39 27.36
N ASN A 374 -2.95 5.78 28.41
CA ASN A 374 -4.33 6.24 28.30
C ASN A 374 -4.44 7.61 27.62
N CYS A 375 -5.62 7.91 27.08
CA CYS A 375 -6.00 9.24 26.67
C CYS A 375 -7.01 9.83 27.65
N ASP A 376 -7.04 11.14 27.77
CA ASP A 376 -8.00 11.89 28.57
C ASP A 376 -9.39 11.97 27.87
N ASN A 377 -10.37 12.57 28.54
CA ASN A 377 -11.73 12.72 28.00
C ASN A 377 -11.82 13.69 26.80
N ASN A 378 -10.77 14.48 26.54
CA ASN A 378 -10.67 15.42 25.42
C ASN A 378 -9.94 14.82 24.23
N GLY A 379 -9.50 13.55 24.34
CA GLY A 379 -8.81 12.83 23.27
C GLY A 379 -7.30 13.10 23.21
N ASN A 380 -6.70 13.78 24.20
CA ASN A 380 -5.26 13.98 24.32
C ASN A 380 -4.62 12.86 25.13
N ILE A 381 -3.29 12.74 25.04
CA ILE A 381 -2.52 11.78 25.85
C ILE A 381 -2.59 12.19 27.33
N ASP A 382 -2.93 11.25 28.22
CA ASP A 382 -2.89 11.44 29.67
C ASP A 382 -1.43 11.56 30.13
N LEU A 383 -1.02 12.79 30.46
CA LEU A 383 0.36 13.09 30.85
C LEU A 383 0.79 12.42 32.16
N GLU A 384 -0.12 12.26 33.12
CA GLU A 384 0.20 11.60 34.39
C GLU A 384 0.44 10.11 34.18
N ASP A 385 -0.39 9.46 33.38
CA ASP A 385 -0.19 8.07 33.01
C ASP A 385 1.11 7.89 32.20
N LEU A 386 1.41 8.82 31.26
CA LEU A 386 2.66 8.83 30.51
C LEU A 386 3.88 8.99 31.42
N LYS A 387 3.88 9.96 32.35
CA LYS A 387 4.97 10.19 33.31
C LYS A 387 5.22 8.94 34.15
N ASN A 388 4.15 8.38 34.73
CA ASN A 388 4.23 7.19 35.58
C ASN A 388 4.80 5.98 34.84
N LYS A 389 4.33 5.73 33.61
CA LYS A 389 4.81 4.61 32.77
C LYS A 389 6.24 4.83 32.29
N SER A 390 6.59 6.03 31.84
CA SER A 390 7.94 6.37 31.43
C SER A 390 8.94 6.17 32.57
N LYS A 391 8.62 6.61 33.78
CA LYS A 391 9.44 6.43 34.97
C LYS A 391 9.55 4.94 35.36
N LYS A 392 8.43 4.21 35.36
CA LYS A 392 8.39 2.77 35.68
C LYS A 392 9.30 1.96 34.76
N TYR A 393 9.33 2.27 33.48
CA TYR A 393 10.09 1.54 32.47
C TYR A 393 11.38 2.25 32.06
N SER A 394 11.86 3.23 32.79
CA SER A 394 12.99 4.09 32.40
C SER A 394 14.27 3.33 32.01
N LYS A 395 14.53 2.16 32.58
CA LYS A 395 15.67 1.29 32.22
C LYS A 395 15.46 0.54 30.89
N ASP A 396 14.21 0.25 30.53
CA ASP A 396 13.84 -0.59 29.38
C ASP A 396 13.08 0.18 28.30
N LEU A 397 12.77 1.46 28.52
CA LEU A 397 12.04 2.31 27.59
C LEU A 397 12.85 2.52 26.31
N ALA A 398 12.37 1.96 25.20
CA ALA A 398 12.96 2.13 23.88
C ALA A 398 12.34 3.30 23.14
N ALA A 399 11.00 3.36 23.09
CA ALA A 399 10.29 4.35 22.29
C ALA A 399 8.89 4.67 22.84
N LEU A 400 8.38 5.85 22.44
CA LEU A 400 6.96 6.16 22.36
C LEU A 400 6.57 6.22 20.87
N MET A 401 5.45 5.61 20.48
CA MET A 401 4.83 5.85 19.17
C MET A 401 3.64 6.81 19.36
N VAL A 402 3.63 7.93 18.67
CA VAL A 402 2.57 8.94 18.72
C VAL A 402 2.15 9.36 17.32
N THR A 403 0.84 9.48 17.07
CA THR A 403 0.30 10.05 15.82
C THR A 403 0.05 11.55 16.01
N TYR A 404 0.49 12.38 15.06
CA TYR A 404 0.30 13.84 15.16
C TYR A 404 -0.06 14.47 13.81
N PRO A 405 -1.19 15.22 13.71
CA PRO A 405 -2.28 15.31 14.71
C PRO A 405 -2.81 13.95 15.11
N SER A 406 -3.45 13.85 16.29
CA SER A 406 -3.93 12.56 16.79
C SER A 406 -5.07 11.99 15.93
N THR A 407 -5.25 10.69 15.97
CA THR A 407 -6.39 10.00 15.33
C THR A 407 -7.75 10.37 15.94
N HIS A 408 -7.78 11.15 17.02
CA HIS A 408 -9.00 11.77 17.55
C HIS A 408 -9.39 13.05 16.79
N GLY A 409 -8.65 13.42 15.74
CA GLY A 409 -8.91 14.61 14.93
C GLY A 409 -8.52 15.92 15.63
N VAL A 410 -7.61 15.88 16.59
CA VAL A 410 -7.14 17.06 17.35
C VAL A 410 -5.64 17.18 17.36
N PHE A 411 -5.14 18.42 17.45
CA PHE A 411 -3.73 18.68 17.68
C PHE A 411 -3.41 18.47 19.17
N GLU A 412 -2.49 17.55 19.47
CA GLU A 412 -1.96 17.34 20.82
C GLU A 412 -1.17 18.57 21.25
N GLU A 413 -1.76 19.41 22.14
CA GLU A 413 -1.19 20.71 22.52
C GLU A 413 0.11 20.58 23.29
N LYS A 414 0.33 19.47 23.96
CA LYS A 414 1.49 19.23 24.82
C LYS A 414 2.53 18.31 24.19
N ILE A 415 2.56 18.22 22.87
CA ILE A 415 3.45 17.28 22.16
C ILE A 415 4.93 17.46 22.54
N THR A 416 5.37 18.68 22.76
CA THR A 416 6.77 18.96 23.19
C THR A 416 7.04 18.39 24.58
N GLU A 417 6.13 18.62 25.55
CA GLU A 417 6.25 18.06 26.91
C GLU A 417 6.22 16.51 26.88
N ILE A 418 5.39 15.92 26.01
CA ILE A 418 5.33 14.47 25.80
C ILE A 418 6.68 13.93 25.34
N CYS A 419 7.32 14.59 24.37
CA CYS A 419 8.65 14.21 23.89
C CYS A 419 9.71 14.32 24.98
N GLU A 420 9.71 15.41 25.76
CA GLU A 420 10.64 15.65 26.86
C GLU A 420 10.53 14.58 27.95
N ILE A 421 9.30 14.16 28.30
CA ILE A 421 9.05 13.08 29.28
C ILE A 421 9.73 11.78 28.82
N VAL A 422 9.59 11.43 27.54
CA VAL A 422 10.15 10.20 26.97
C VAL A 422 11.67 10.27 26.91
N HIS A 423 12.23 11.37 26.41
CA HIS A 423 13.68 11.60 26.33
C HIS A 423 14.37 11.58 27.70
N SER A 424 13.77 12.24 28.71
CA SER A 424 14.29 12.25 30.08
C SER A 424 14.38 10.86 30.71
N ASN A 425 13.60 9.89 30.19
CA ASN A 425 13.63 8.49 30.61
C ASN A 425 14.44 7.57 29.64
N GLY A 426 15.16 8.17 28.68
CA GLY A 426 16.09 7.49 27.76
C GLY A 426 15.43 6.83 26.55
N GLY A 427 14.15 7.04 26.34
CA GLY A 427 13.42 6.59 25.14
C GLY A 427 13.59 7.53 23.96
N GLN A 428 13.18 7.10 22.76
CA GLN A 428 13.10 7.89 21.56
C GLN A 428 11.62 8.10 21.17
N VAL A 429 11.30 9.18 20.46
CA VAL A 429 9.93 9.43 20.00
C VAL A 429 9.78 9.13 18.53
N TYR A 430 8.97 8.13 18.23
CA TYR A 430 8.52 7.81 16.90
C TYR A 430 7.19 8.52 16.64
N MET A 431 7.15 9.37 15.62
CA MET A 431 5.92 10.02 15.16
C MET A 431 5.34 9.27 13.95
N ASP A 432 4.09 8.87 14.07
CA ASP A 432 3.30 8.42 12.94
C ASP A 432 2.90 9.61 12.08
N GLY A 433 3.49 9.70 10.89
CA GLY A 433 3.27 10.78 9.94
C GLY A 433 2.11 10.54 8.95
N ALA A 434 1.21 9.62 9.26
CA ALA A 434 0.02 9.38 8.43
C ALA A 434 -0.82 10.65 8.23
N ASN A 435 -0.83 11.54 9.22
CA ASN A 435 -1.61 12.78 9.28
C ASN A 435 -0.81 14.04 8.87
N LEU A 436 0.32 13.90 8.18
CA LEU A 436 1.13 15.02 7.70
C LEU A 436 0.36 16.00 6.80
N ASN A 437 -0.76 15.60 6.22
CA ASN A 437 -1.61 16.47 5.42
C ASN A 437 -2.06 17.75 6.17
N ALA A 438 -2.15 17.68 7.49
CA ALA A 438 -2.44 18.84 8.34
C ALA A 438 -1.21 19.69 8.71
N LEU A 439 0.00 19.27 8.34
CA LEU A 439 1.23 19.88 8.85
C LEU A 439 2.08 20.56 7.78
N VAL A 440 2.04 20.11 6.53
CA VAL A 440 2.95 20.59 5.48
C VAL A 440 2.86 22.11 5.31
N GLY A 441 4.02 22.77 5.47
CA GLY A 441 4.13 24.21 5.41
C GLY A 441 3.53 24.99 6.61
N ILE A 442 3.03 24.28 7.63
CA ILE A 442 2.47 24.83 8.88
C ILE A 442 3.38 24.51 10.06
N ALA A 443 3.74 23.24 10.23
CA ALA A 443 4.63 22.77 11.29
C ALA A 443 5.60 21.72 10.76
N LYS A 444 6.81 21.69 11.32
CA LYS A 444 7.87 20.74 10.95
C LYS A 444 8.08 19.75 12.10
N PRO A 445 7.72 18.48 11.96
CA PRO A 445 7.85 17.48 13.04
C PRO A 445 9.22 17.41 13.70
N GLY A 446 10.30 17.49 12.93
CA GLY A 446 11.66 17.47 13.44
C GLY A 446 12.05 18.64 14.34
N THR A 447 11.17 19.66 14.51
CA THR A 447 11.46 20.85 15.33
C THR A 447 10.76 20.88 16.68
N PHE A 448 9.86 19.94 16.96
CA PHE A 448 9.10 19.92 18.21
C PHE A 448 9.23 18.64 19.03
N GLY A 449 10.25 17.81 18.72
CA GLY A 449 10.68 16.74 19.60
C GLY A 449 10.73 15.32 19.04
N PRO A 450 9.94 14.90 18.03
CA PRO A 450 10.07 13.55 17.46
C PRO A 450 11.46 13.27 16.89
N ASP A 451 11.95 12.03 17.09
CA ASP A 451 13.25 11.59 16.61
C ASP A 451 13.18 10.87 15.26
N VAL A 452 12.05 10.24 14.99
CA VAL A 452 11.79 9.46 13.76
C VAL A 452 10.35 9.71 13.32
N CYS A 453 10.14 9.82 12.01
CA CYS A 453 8.81 9.95 11.44
C CYS A 453 8.71 9.17 10.13
N HIS A 454 7.73 8.27 9.97
CA HIS A 454 7.40 7.76 8.65
C HIS A 454 6.46 8.72 7.91
N ILE A 455 6.54 8.68 6.59
CA ILE A 455 5.81 9.60 5.71
C ILE A 455 4.99 8.76 4.73
N ASN A 456 3.65 8.88 4.76
CA ASN A 456 2.79 8.21 3.78
C ASN A 456 2.68 9.05 2.50
N LEU A 457 3.50 8.73 1.48
CA LEU A 457 3.43 9.43 0.19
C LEU A 457 2.10 9.18 -0.53
N HIS A 458 1.45 8.06 -0.26
CA HIS A 458 0.13 7.67 -0.78
C HIS A 458 -1.05 8.33 -0.05
N LYS A 459 -0.77 9.26 0.87
CA LYS A 459 -1.74 10.12 1.55
C LYS A 459 -1.44 11.59 1.23
N THR A 460 -0.50 12.19 1.95
CA THR A 460 -0.15 13.61 1.86
C THR A 460 0.42 14.01 0.49
N PHE A 461 1.16 13.13 -0.20
CA PHE A 461 1.92 13.45 -1.41
C PHE A 461 1.43 12.73 -2.67
N CYS A 462 0.13 12.52 -2.76
CA CYS A 462 -0.61 12.17 -3.99
C CYS A 462 -0.26 10.87 -4.71
N ILE A 463 0.53 9.95 -4.16
CA ILE A 463 0.55 8.60 -4.73
C ILE A 463 -0.87 8.04 -4.58
N PRO A 464 -1.51 7.50 -5.64
CA PRO A 464 -2.90 7.05 -5.56
C PRO A 464 -3.07 5.98 -4.51
N HIS A 465 -3.92 6.24 -3.52
CA HIS A 465 -4.22 5.25 -2.48
C HIS A 465 -5.11 4.13 -3.04
N GLY A 466 -6.06 4.48 -3.92
CA GLY A 466 -6.81 3.57 -4.77
C GLY A 466 -7.56 2.47 -4.04
N GLY A 467 -8.03 2.74 -2.82
CA GLY A 467 -8.71 1.73 -2.01
C GLY A 467 -7.80 0.64 -1.43
N GLY A 468 -6.48 0.81 -1.46
CA GLY A 468 -5.57 -0.17 -0.85
C GLY A 468 -4.10 -0.08 -1.27
N GLY A 469 -3.76 0.81 -2.16
CA GLY A 469 -2.38 1.01 -2.63
C GLY A 469 -2.22 0.86 -4.14
N PRO A 470 -1.07 1.28 -4.70
CA PRO A 470 0.28 1.18 -4.14
C PRO A 470 0.58 2.20 -3.05
N GLY A 471 1.59 1.90 -2.21
CA GLY A 471 2.03 2.78 -1.15
C GLY A 471 3.54 2.98 -1.11
N MET A 472 3.95 4.07 -0.47
CA MET A 472 5.34 4.34 -0.09
C MET A 472 5.35 4.96 1.32
N GLY A 473 6.32 4.56 2.13
CA GLY A 473 6.45 5.00 3.51
C GLY A 473 7.89 5.43 3.87
N PRO A 474 8.48 6.45 3.22
CA PRO A 474 9.80 6.94 3.59
C PRO A 474 9.92 7.18 5.08
N ILE A 475 11.11 6.94 5.64
CA ILE A 475 11.42 7.18 7.03
C ILE A 475 12.38 8.35 7.15
N ALA A 476 11.99 9.35 7.92
CA ALA A 476 12.77 10.52 8.24
C ALA A 476 13.28 10.45 9.69
N CYS A 477 14.46 10.95 10.00
CA CYS A 477 15.00 10.93 11.35
C CYS A 477 15.91 12.10 11.68
N ALA A 478 16.04 12.34 12.98
CA ALA A 478 16.97 13.30 13.56
C ALA A 478 18.44 12.85 13.35
N LYS A 479 19.37 13.82 13.47
CA LYS A 479 20.80 13.64 13.16
C LYS A 479 21.47 12.45 13.85
N HIS A 480 21.15 12.18 15.12
CA HIS A 480 21.74 11.10 15.88
C HIS A 480 21.31 9.69 15.44
N LEU A 481 20.22 9.58 14.67
CA LEU A 481 19.68 8.32 14.15
C LEU A 481 20.05 8.05 12.69
N LYS A 482 20.61 9.01 11.96
CA LYS A 482 20.83 8.91 10.51
C LYS A 482 21.66 7.69 10.08
N ASP A 483 22.67 7.32 10.87
CA ASP A 483 23.57 6.21 10.55
C ASP A 483 22.92 4.84 10.71
N PHE A 484 21.76 4.78 11.34
CA PHE A 484 21.01 3.54 11.63
C PHE A 484 19.85 3.31 10.67
N LEU A 485 19.64 4.18 9.69
CA LEU A 485 18.59 4.04 8.64
C LEU A 485 18.77 2.75 7.82
N PRO A 486 17.73 2.29 7.11
CA PRO A 486 17.81 1.11 6.25
C PRO A 486 18.97 1.16 5.25
N THR A 487 19.66 0.05 5.10
CA THR A 487 20.75 -0.15 4.14
C THR A 487 20.36 -1.21 3.10
N HIS A 488 21.11 -1.31 2.00
CA HIS A 488 20.88 -2.33 0.99
C HIS A 488 22.21 -2.73 0.31
N GLN A 489 22.48 -4.03 0.21
CA GLN A 489 23.75 -4.53 -0.32
C GLN A 489 24.12 -4.01 -1.72
N HIS A 490 23.12 -3.72 -2.56
CA HIS A 490 23.33 -3.17 -3.92
C HIS A 490 23.86 -1.72 -3.91
N LEU A 491 23.70 -1.00 -2.80
CA LEU A 491 24.13 0.39 -2.66
C LEU A 491 25.59 0.52 -2.22
N GLY A 492 26.26 -0.58 -1.86
CA GLY A 492 27.69 -0.60 -1.51
C GLY A 492 28.09 0.52 -0.53
N ASP A 493 29.03 1.36 -0.92
CA ASP A 493 29.58 2.44 -0.09
C ASP A 493 28.59 3.57 0.23
N LEU A 494 27.42 3.59 -0.39
CA LEU A 494 26.34 4.51 -0.02
C LEU A 494 25.64 4.13 1.29
N ASN A 495 25.92 2.94 1.83
CA ASN A 495 25.37 2.46 3.09
C ASN A 495 26.18 2.93 4.29
N SER A 496 25.49 3.14 5.42
CA SER A 496 26.16 3.21 6.72
C SER A 496 26.52 1.83 7.24
N ASN A 497 27.71 1.69 7.85
CA ASN A 497 28.13 0.45 8.51
C ASN A 497 27.32 0.10 9.77
N LYS A 498 26.51 1.04 10.28
CA LYS A 498 25.66 0.89 11.47
C LYS A 498 24.19 0.67 11.11
N GLY A 499 23.85 0.68 9.83
CA GLY A 499 22.48 0.59 9.37
C GLY A 499 21.79 -0.72 9.78
N MET A 500 20.48 -0.65 9.90
CA MET A 500 19.66 -1.77 10.40
C MET A 500 19.48 -2.94 9.42
N GLY A 501 19.99 -2.83 8.19
CA GLY A 501 19.74 -3.77 7.12
C GLY A 501 18.61 -3.31 6.16
N SER A 502 18.27 -4.14 5.17
CA SER A 502 17.23 -3.80 4.19
C SER A 502 15.83 -4.14 4.70
N VAL A 503 14.85 -3.30 4.37
CA VAL A 503 13.43 -3.51 4.65
C VAL A 503 12.62 -3.83 3.40
N SER A 504 13.18 -3.62 2.22
CA SER A 504 12.57 -4.03 0.94
C SER A 504 13.58 -4.76 0.07
N ALA A 505 13.08 -5.55 -0.90
CA ALA A 505 13.92 -6.32 -1.82
C ALA A 505 14.69 -5.42 -2.81
N ALA A 506 14.13 -4.27 -3.15
CA ALA A 506 14.77 -3.27 -4.02
C ALA A 506 15.37 -2.13 -3.19
N PRO A 507 16.49 -1.53 -3.64
CA PRO A 507 17.20 -0.49 -2.89
C PRO A 507 16.35 0.73 -2.53
N TRP A 508 15.39 1.08 -3.40
CA TRP A 508 14.56 2.29 -3.32
C TRP A 508 13.07 1.99 -3.19
N GLY A 509 12.72 0.78 -2.72
CA GLY A 509 11.33 0.36 -2.58
C GLY A 509 10.57 0.36 -3.91
N SER A 510 9.41 0.99 -3.95
CA SER A 510 8.58 1.15 -5.15
C SER A 510 9.00 2.41 -5.93
N ALA A 511 10.18 2.39 -6.52
CA ALA A 511 10.87 3.56 -7.05
C ALA A 511 10.10 4.33 -8.13
N SER A 512 9.39 3.64 -9.05
CA SER A 512 8.72 4.31 -10.18
C SER A 512 7.61 5.27 -9.75
N ILE A 513 6.95 5.01 -8.63
CA ILE A 513 5.86 5.89 -8.15
C ILE A 513 6.35 7.08 -7.32
N LEU A 514 7.64 7.13 -6.97
CA LEU A 514 8.23 8.30 -6.32
C LEU A 514 8.16 9.55 -7.21
N VAL A 515 8.12 9.37 -8.53
CA VAL A 515 7.95 10.47 -9.48
C VAL A 515 6.63 11.23 -9.26
N ILE A 516 5.56 10.55 -8.83
CA ILE A 516 4.27 11.18 -8.55
C ILE A 516 4.40 12.21 -7.43
N SER A 517 4.98 11.81 -6.29
CA SER A 517 5.20 12.73 -5.17
C SER A 517 6.19 13.84 -5.51
N TRP A 518 7.23 13.54 -6.28
CA TRP A 518 8.18 14.54 -6.76
C TRP A 518 7.48 15.57 -7.66
N MET A 519 6.65 15.12 -8.63
CA MET A 519 5.84 15.99 -9.48
C MET A 519 4.88 16.85 -8.67
N TYR A 520 4.13 16.26 -7.74
CA TYR A 520 3.22 16.98 -6.86
C TYR A 520 3.93 18.11 -6.10
N ILE A 521 5.05 17.81 -5.45
CA ILE A 521 5.82 18.81 -4.70
C ILE A 521 6.33 19.93 -5.63
N LYS A 522 6.87 19.59 -6.81
CA LYS A 522 7.39 20.58 -7.77
C LYS A 522 6.29 21.44 -8.38
N MET A 523 5.15 20.85 -8.72
CA MET A 523 4.02 21.60 -9.30
C MET A 523 3.35 22.53 -8.27
N MET A 524 3.16 22.05 -7.04
CA MET A 524 2.53 22.84 -5.97
C MET A 524 3.45 23.93 -5.43
N GLY A 525 4.74 23.64 -5.30
CA GLY A 525 5.71 24.50 -4.64
C GLY A 525 5.34 24.77 -3.17
N SER A 526 6.14 25.55 -2.48
CA SER A 526 5.94 25.84 -1.04
C SER A 526 4.60 26.52 -0.73
N LYS A 527 4.14 27.43 -1.62
CA LYS A 527 2.87 28.13 -1.46
C LYS A 527 1.67 27.20 -1.63
N GLY A 528 1.70 26.36 -2.67
CA GLY A 528 0.62 25.39 -2.95
C GLY A 528 0.52 24.32 -1.87
N LEU A 529 1.63 23.75 -1.43
CA LEU A 529 1.65 22.76 -0.34
C LEU A 529 1.09 23.32 0.97
N LYS A 530 1.47 24.55 1.32
CA LYS A 530 0.90 25.23 2.51
C LYS A 530 -0.59 25.52 2.35
N ALA A 531 -1.03 25.91 1.15
CA ALA A 531 -2.45 26.13 0.87
C ALA A 531 -3.24 24.81 0.99
N ALA A 532 -2.72 23.71 0.46
CA ALA A 532 -3.33 22.38 0.57
C ALA A 532 -3.59 21.98 2.03
N SER A 533 -2.58 22.09 2.91
CA SER A 533 -2.77 21.79 4.33
C SER A 533 -3.79 22.71 5.02
N ARG A 534 -3.81 23.99 4.68
CA ARG A 534 -4.79 24.95 5.24
C ARG A 534 -6.21 24.62 4.79
N ILE A 535 -6.39 24.28 3.50
CA ILE A 535 -7.70 23.94 2.94
C ILE A 535 -8.21 22.63 3.55
N SER A 536 -7.35 21.61 3.72
CA SER A 536 -7.78 20.35 4.34
C SER A 536 -8.27 20.55 5.77
N ILE A 537 -7.60 21.41 6.56
CA ILE A 537 -8.04 21.77 7.91
C ILE A 537 -9.35 22.59 7.85
N LEU A 538 -9.45 23.55 6.92
CA LEU A 538 -10.64 24.38 6.75
C LEU A 538 -11.85 23.50 6.38
N ASN A 539 -11.71 22.58 5.44
CA ASN A 539 -12.77 21.68 5.00
C ASN A 539 -13.27 20.80 6.15
N ALA A 540 -12.38 20.23 6.95
CA ALA A 540 -12.77 19.44 8.13
C ALA A 540 -13.52 20.27 9.17
N ASN A 541 -13.08 21.49 9.43
CA ASN A 541 -13.75 22.42 10.33
C ASN A 541 -15.11 22.89 9.80
N TYR A 542 -15.22 23.11 8.48
CA TYR A 542 -16.48 23.43 7.85
C TYR A 542 -17.50 22.28 8.01
N ILE A 543 -17.11 21.04 7.71
CA ILE A 543 -17.96 19.86 7.92
C ILE A 543 -18.34 19.72 9.39
N SER A 544 -17.37 19.81 10.30
CA SER A 544 -17.61 19.75 11.75
C SER A 544 -18.66 20.79 12.19
N LYS A 545 -18.54 22.04 11.71
CA LYS A 545 -19.49 23.11 12.04
C LYS A 545 -20.88 22.86 11.47
N ARG A 546 -20.96 22.45 10.21
CA ARG A 546 -22.24 22.12 9.54
C ARG A 546 -22.96 20.97 10.23
N LEU A 547 -22.24 19.91 10.57
CA LEU A 547 -22.82 18.72 11.19
C LEU A 547 -23.15 18.92 12.66
N SER A 548 -22.48 19.85 13.37
CA SER A 548 -22.73 20.13 14.79
C SER A 548 -24.15 20.59 15.11
N GLU A 549 -24.93 20.97 14.11
CA GLU A 549 -26.34 21.31 14.27
C GLU A 549 -27.20 20.10 14.70
N LYS A 550 -26.84 18.90 14.24
CA LYS A 550 -27.62 17.66 14.45
C LYS A 550 -26.84 16.48 14.97
N TYR A 551 -25.52 16.52 14.86
CA TYR A 551 -24.61 15.48 15.33
C TYR A 551 -23.65 16.03 16.38
N LYS A 552 -23.37 15.24 17.41
CA LYS A 552 -22.35 15.60 18.39
C LYS A 552 -20.96 15.37 17.81
N ILE A 553 -20.15 16.42 17.73
CA ILE A 553 -18.71 16.29 17.46
C ILE A 553 -18.04 15.78 18.72
N LEU A 554 -17.32 14.65 18.63
CA LEU A 554 -16.84 13.96 19.83
C LEU A 554 -15.65 14.66 20.45
N TYR A 555 -14.66 15.06 19.62
CA TYR A 555 -13.45 15.74 20.10
C TYR A 555 -13.21 17.04 19.35
N THR A 556 -12.80 18.05 20.07
CA THR A 556 -12.34 19.33 19.54
C THR A 556 -11.17 19.84 20.38
N GLY A 557 -10.33 20.70 19.81
CA GLY A 557 -9.35 21.47 20.56
C GLY A 557 -10.03 22.54 21.44
N LYS A 558 -9.26 23.26 22.24
CA LYS A 558 -9.75 24.30 23.20
C LYS A 558 -10.64 25.37 22.55
N ASN A 559 -10.40 25.69 21.28
CA ASN A 559 -11.18 26.70 20.54
C ASN A 559 -12.38 26.10 19.78
N GLY A 560 -12.77 24.85 20.05
CA GLY A 560 -13.85 24.16 19.38
C GLY A 560 -13.55 23.72 17.94
N ASN A 561 -12.29 23.80 17.51
CA ASN A 561 -11.85 23.39 16.15
C ASN A 561 -11.28 21.98 16.16
N VAL A 562 -11.33 21.35 14.98
CA VAL A 562 -10.70 20.07 14.68
C VAL A 562 -9.45 20.25 13.82
N ALA A 563 -8.65 19.20 13.64
CA ALA A 563 -7.54 19.18 12.70
C ALA A 563 -8.06 19.00 11.25
N HIS A 564 -7.53 18.05 10.48
CA HIS A 564 -7.95 17.78 9.10
C HIS A 564 -9.04 16.70 8.99
N GLU A 565 -9.50 16.19 10.11
CA GLU A 565 -10.56 15.18 10.22
C GLU A 565 -11.42 15.46 11.46
N CYS A 566 -12.66 14.96 11.48
CA CYS A 566 -13.55 15.10 12.62
C CYS A 566 -14.28 13.77 12.91
N ILE A 567 -14.69 13.60 14.18
CA ILE A 567 -15.42 12.40 14.63
C ILE A 567 -16.81 12.81 15.08
N ILE A 568 -17.84 12.21 14.50
CA ILE A 568 -19.23 12.34 14.95
C ILE A 568 -19.63 11.16 15.81
N ASP A 569 -20.30 11.44 16.94
CA ASP A 569 -20.74 10.47 17.95
C ASP A 569 -22.16 9.99 17.64
N ILE A 570 -22.31 8.73 17.27
CA ILE A 570 -23.60 8.13 16.91
C ILE A 570 -24.27 7.45 18.11
N ARG A 571 -23.57 7.27 19.23
CA ARG A 571 -24.08 6.58 20.41
C ARG A 571 -25.38 7.18 20.95
N PRO A 572 -25.55 8.52 21.07
CA PRO A 572 -26.80 9.11 21.51
C PRO A 572 -27.97 8.87 20.54
N ILE A 573 -27.70 8.78 19.25
CA ILE A 573 -28.69 8.45 18.22
C ILE A 573 -29.12 6.99 18.37
N LYS A 574 -28.16 6.08 18.54
CA LYS A 574 -28.42 4.66 18.72
C LYS A 574 -29.28 4.36 19.95
N GLU A 575 -29.01 5.05 21.05
CA GLU A 575 -29.83 4.90 22.30
C GLU A 575 -31.32 5.26 22.09
N LYS A 576 -31.62 6.29 21.30
CA LYS A 576 -32.98 6.78 21.07
C LYS A 576 -33.72 6.03 19.96
N SER A 577 -33.04 5.85 18.81
CA SER A 577 -33.67 5.33 17.58
C SER A 577 -33.36 3.86 17.29
N GLY A 578 -32.31 3.30 17.87
CA GLY A 578 -31.77 2.00 17.53
C GLY A 578 -30.87 2.01 16.28
N ILE A 579 -30.73 3.15 15.57
CA ILE A 579 -29.92 3.29 14.35
C ILE A 579 -28.43 3.32 14.71
N THR A 580 -27.66 2.51 14.03
CA THR A 580 -26.21 2.37 14.24
C THR A 580 -25.39 3.18 13.23
N GLU A 581 -24.09 3.33 13.52
CA GLU A 581 -23.12 3.88 12.59
C GLU A 581 -23.05 3.09 11.27
N GLU A 582 -23.28 1.77 11.30
CA GLU A 582 -23.34 0.91 10.12
C GLU A 582 -24.57 1.21 9.25
N ASP A 583 -25.73 1.47 9.86
CA ASP A 583 -26.95 1.80 9.14
C ASP A 583 -26.80 3.15 8.42
N ILE A 584 -26.22 4.16 9.08
CA ILE A 584 -25.90 5.46 8.47
C ILE A 584 -24.92 5.30 7.32
N ALA A 585 -23.87 4.51 7.50
CA ALA A 585 -22.88 4.23 6.47
C ALA A 585 -23.49 3.57 5.23
N LYS A 586 -24.40 2.60 5.42
CA LYS A 586 -25.15 1.96 4.33
C LYS A 586 -26.11 2.93 3.63
N ARG A 587 -26.76 3.81 4.39
CA ARG A 587 -27.66 4.82 3.81
C ARG A 587 -26.89 5.85 2.98
N LEU A 588 -25.65 6.20 3.34
CA LEU A 588 -24.77 7.06 2.54
C LEU A 588 -24.50 6.47 1.14
N ILE A 589 -24.51 5.15 0.98
CA ILE A 589 -24.36 4.51 -0.35
C ILE A 589 -25.53 4.89 -1.26
N ASP A 590 -26.76 4.98 -0.74
CA ASP A 590 -27.93 5.44 -1.53
C ASP A 590 -27.80 6.92 -1.95
N TYR A 591 -27.04 7.73 -1.19
CA TYR A 591 -26.67 9.11 -1.55
C TYR A 591 -25.45 9.19 -2.48
N GLY A 592 -24.90 8.05 -2.92
CA GLY A 592 -23.75 7.97 -3.81
C GLY A 592 -22.39 8.18 -3.12
N TYR A 593 -22.30 7.94 -1.80
CA TYR A 593 -21.06 8.07 -1.04
C TYR A 593 -20.52 6.74 -0.55
N HIS A 594 -19.22 6.56 -0.65
CA HIS A 594 -18.51 5.56 0.14
C HIS A 594 -18.58 5.96 1.63
N ALA A 595 -18.86 4.98 2.48
CA ALA A 595 -18.93 5.23 3.92
C ALA A 595 -17.59 5.75 4.48
N PRO A 596 -17.61 6.75 5.37
CA PRO A 596 -16.46 7.09 6.20
C PRO A 596 -16.05 5.95 7.14
N THR A 597 -14.93 6.08 7.81
CA THR A 597 -14.45 5.10 8.80
C THR A 597 -15.43 5.00 9.98
N MET A 598 -15.85 3.78 10.30
CA MET A 598 -16.82 3.49 11.37
C MET A 598 -16.15 2.87 12.59
N SER A 599 -16.69 3.19 13.78
CA SER A 599 -16.31 2.55 15.07
C SER A 599 -14.80 2.52 15.35
N TRP A 600 -14.08 3.49 14.84
CA TRP A 600 -12.65 3.66 15.08
C TRP A 600 -12.28 5.16 15.03
N PRO A 601 -11.39 5.64 15.92
CA PRO A 601 -10.75 4.95 17.05
C PRO A 601 -11.68 4.67 18.21
N VAL A 602 -12.88 5.23 18.21
CA VAL A 602 -13.90 5.07 19.24
C VAL A 602 -15.10 4.29 18.68
N SER A 603 -15.56 3.27 19.41
CA SER A 603 -16.73 2.50 19.01
C SER A 603 -18.01 3.36 18.98
N GLY A 604 -18.87 3.14 18.00
CA GLY A 604 -20.12 3.88 17.84
C GLY A 604 -19.95 5.28 17.26
N THR A 605 -18.90 5.51 16.49
CA THR A 605 -18.61 6.80 15.86
C THR A 605 -18.38 6.67 14.35
N ILE A 606 -18.42 7.80 13.65
CA ILE A 606 -18.02 7.92 12.26
C ILE A 606 -16.92 8.98 12.17
N MET A 607 -15.80 8.66 11.55
CA MET A 607 -14.67 9.56 11.31
C MET A 607 -14.65 10.02 9.88
N ILE A 608 -14.60 11.34 9.69
CA ILE A 608 -14.68 12.01 8.40
C ILE A 608 -13.41 12.79 8.14
N GLU A 609 -12.72 12.48 7.05
CA GLU A 609 -11.55 13.20 6.56
C GLU A 609 -11.80 13.69 5.13
N PRO A 610 -12.19 14.96 4.92
CA PRO A 610 -12.18 15.58 3.61
C PRO A 610 -10.73 15.96 3.25
N THR A 611 -10.44 15.96 1.94
CA THR A 611 -9.14 16.45 1.47
C THR A 611 -9.25 17.86 0.89
N GLU A 612 -8.12 18.49 0.62
CA GLU A 612 -8.06 19.76 -0.11
C GLU A 612 -8.45 19.63 -1.59
N SER A 613 -8.55 18.40 -2.11
CA SER A 613 -8.98 18.18 -3.51
C SER A 613 -10.48 18.33 -3.71
N GLU A 614 -11.25 18.41 -2.64
CA GLU A 614 -12.69 18.55 -2.69
C GLU A 614 -13.13 20.03 -2.80
N ASN A 615 -14.10 20.29 -3.66
CA ASN A 615 -14.71 21.61 -3.77
C ASN A 615 -15.85 21.81 -2.74
N LEU A 616 -16.26 23.05 -2.53
CA LEU A 616 -17.27 23.40 -1.54
C LEU A 616 -18.63 22.74 -1.85
N GLU A 617 -19.02 22.66 -3.12
CA GLU A 617 -20.28 22.07 -3.56
C GLU A 617 -20.36 20.59 -3.19
N GLU A 618 -19.29 19.82 -3.39
CA GLU A 618 -19.22 18.41 -3.01
C GLU A 618 -19.24 18.23 -1.49
N ILE A 619 -18.55 19.10 -0.75
CA ILE A 619 -18.58 19.10 0.72
C ILE A 619 -19.99 19.41 1.22
N ASP A 620 -20.67 20.39 0.62
CA ASP A 620 -22.06 20.73 0.97
C ASP A 620 -23.02 19.58 0.64
N ARG A 621 -22.86 18.93 -0.50
CA ARG A 621 -23.64 17.74 -0.88
C ARG A 621 -23.48 16.61 0.14
N PHE A 622 -22.24 16.35 0.60
CA PHE A 622 -21.96 15.35 1.63
C PHE A 622 -22.59 15.71 2.99
N CYS A 623 -22.45 16.97 3.42
CA CYS A 623 -23.07 17.45 4.65
C CYS A 623 -24.59 17.32 4.58
N ASN A 624 -25.19 17.71 3.46
CA ASN A 624 -26.64 17.61 3.25
C ASN A 624 -27.10 16.16 3.30
N ALA A 625 -26.34 15.21 2.73
CA ALA A 625 -26.66 13.78 2.81
C ALA A 625 -26.74 13.31 4.27
N LEU A 626 -25.74 13.65 5.10
CA LEU A 626 -25.77 13.28 6.53
C LEU A 626 -26.90 13.98 7.30
N LEU A 627 -27.16 15.26 7.03
CA LEU A 627 -28.26 16.00 7.65
C LEU A 627 -29.64 15.43 7.26
N ASN A 628 -29.84 15.05 6.02
CA ASN A 628 -31.05 14.39 5.54
C ASN A 628 -31.22 13.00 6.16
N ILE A 629 -30.14 12.22 6.30
CA ILE A 629 -30.19 10.93 7.04
C ILE A 629 -30.62 11.16 8.50
N LYS A 630 -30.14 12.23 9.14
CA LYS A 630 -30.61 12.56 10.50
C LYS A 630 -32.10 12.92 10.53
N ASP A 631 -32.62 13.61 9.50
CA ASP A 631 -34.06 13.87 9.39
C ASP A 631 -34.87 12.58 9.20
N GLU A 632 -34.34 11.59 8.47
CA GLU A 632 -34.93 10.25 8.39
C GLU A 632 -34.95 9.56 9.77
N ILE A 633 -33.86 9.68 10.53
CA ILE A 633 -33.76 9.14 11.90
C ILE A 633 -34.76 9.84 12.84
N ASP A 634 -34.94 11.16 12.73
CA ASP A 634 -35.92 11.91 13.51
C ASP A 634 -37.36 11.44 13.23
N LYS A 635 -37.64 11.01 11.98
CA LYS A 635 -38.94 10.38 11.65
C LYS A 635 -39.10 9.01 12.30
N ILE A 636 -38.03 8.24 12.51
CA ILE A 636 -38.05 6.97 13.24
C ILE A 636 -38.29 7.24 14.72
N GLU A 637 -37.59 8.20 15.32
CA GLU A 637 -37.75 8.60 16.71
C GLU A 637 -39.17 9.09 17.02
N SER A 638 -39.80 9.83 16.08
CA SER A 638 -41.16 10.33 16.20
C SER A 638 -42.26 9.31 15.85
N GLY A 639 -41.91 8.11 15.40
CA GLY A 639 -42.85 7.07 15.00
C GLY A 639 -43.50 7.27 13.64
N LYS A 640 -43.00 8.21 12.82
CA LYS A 640 -43.44 8.41 11.41
C LYS A 640 -42.90 7.31 10.49
N PHE A 641 -41.74 6.77 10.80
CA PHE A 641 -41.21 5.57 10.16
C PHE A 641 -41.22 4.42 11.19
N GLU A 642 -41.46 3.22 10.70
CA GLU A 642 -41.37 2.02 11.51
C GLU A 642 -39.93 1.73 11.93
N LYS A 643 -39.75 1.33 13.21
CA LYS A 643 -38.40 1.08 13.73
C LYS A 643 -37.64 -0.06 13.03
N LYS A 644 -38.38 -1.05 12.51
CA LYS A 644 -37.77 -2.24 11.86
C LYS A 644 -37.87 -2.23 10.36
N ASP A 645 -38.59 -1.28 9.77
CA ASP A 645 -38.77 -1.14 8.34
C ASP A 645 -38.76 0.34 7.94
N ASN A 646 -37.60 0.84 7.59
CA ASN A 646 -37.36 2.24 7.21
C ASN A 646 -36.17 2.37 6.26
N PRO A 647 -36.03 3.50 5.54
CA PRO A 647 -34.97 3.67 4.54
C PRO A 647 -33.55 3.52 5.07
N VAL A 648 -33.31 3.83 6.36
CA VAL A 648 -31.95 3.80 6.95
C VAL A 648 -31.53 2.36 7.26
N ILE A 649 -32.39 1.55 7.88
CA ILE A 649 -32.08 0.15 8.21
C ILE A 649 -32.02 -0.72 6.94
N ASN A 650 -32.87 -0.44 5.95
CA ASN A 650 -32.93 -1.25 4.73
C ASN A 650 -31.92 -0.87 3.67
N ALA A 651 -31.16 0.21 3.87
CA ALA A 651 -30.08 0.61 2.97
C ALA A 651 -28.96 -0.45 2.91
N PRO A 652 -28.20 -0.53 1.80
CA PRO A 652 -28.43 0.17 0.52
C PRO A 652 -29.55 -0.49 -0.28
N HIS A 653 -30.34 0.33 -0.99
CA HIS A 653 -31.42 -0.14 -1.85
C HIS A 653 -30.86 -0.54 -3.21
N THR A 654 -31.00 -1.81 -3.55
CA THR A 654 -30.48 -2.33 -4.81
C THR A 654 -31.40 -1.99 -5.99
N TYR A 655 -30.81 -1.86 -7.19
CA TYR A 655 -31.58 -1.68 -8.42
C TYR A 655 -32.66 -2.76 -8.61
N LEU A 656 -32.35 -4.01 -8.26
CA LEU A 656 -33.31 -5.12 -8.35
C LEU A 656 -34.49 -4.96 -7.40
N GLU A 657 -34.27 -4.43 -6.22
CA GLU A 657 -35.31 -4.15 -5.23
C GLU A 657 -36.18 -2.98 -5.68
N LEU A 658 -35.54 -1.90 -6.14
CA LEU A 658 -36.24 -0.70 -6.64
C LEU A 658 -37.04 -0.97 -7.92
N SER A 659 -36.63 -1.89 -8.78
CA SER A 659 -37.31 -2.27 -10.02
C SER A 659 -38.29 -3.44 -9.87
N SER A 660 -38.45 -3.99 -8.66
CA SER A 660 -39.41 -5.08 -8.41
C SER A 660 -40.84 -4.61 -8.58
N ASP A 661 -41.73 -5.46 -9.10
CA ASP A 661 -43.17 -5.15 -9.20
C ASP A 661 -43.82 -4.99 -7.81
N GLU A 662 -43.33 -5.72 -6.81
CA GLU A 662 -43.79 -5.65 -5.42
C GLU A 662 -42.89 -4.74 -4.58
N TRP A 663 -43.46 -3.81 -3.85
CA TRP A 663 -42.81 -3.02 -2.84
C TRP A 663 -43.32 -3.42 -1.43
N LYS A 664 -42.48 -4.04 -0.63
CA LYS A 664 -42.86 -4.67 0.65
C LYS A 664 -42.53 -3.81 1.87
N HIS A 665 -42.14 -2.55 1.67
CA HIS A 665 -41.74 -1.65 2.74
C HIS A 665 -42.86 -0.69 3.12
N SER A 666 -42.85 -0.25 4.38
CA SER A 666 -43.82 0.72 4.94
C SER A 666 -43.57 2.17 4.46
N TYR A 667 -42.40 2.45 3.89
CA TYR A 667 -42.03 3.72 3.28
C TYR A 667 -42.09 3.64 1.77
N SER A 668 -42.11 4.80 1.10
CA SER A 668 -42.28 4.84 -0.36
C SER A 668 -41.00 4.42 -1.11
N ARG A 669 -41.18 3.81 -2.29
CA ARG A 669 -40.08 3.52 -3.23
C ARG A 669 -39.32 4.79 -3.63
N LYS A 670 -40.02 5.95 -3.70
CA LYS A 670 -39.41 7.24 -3.97
C LYS A 670 -38.42 7.66 -2.88
N GLU A 671 -38.73 7.44 -1.60
CA GLU A 671 -37.84 7.72 -0.48
C GLU A 671 -36.62 6.79 -0.47
N ALA A 672 -36.78 5.57 -0.99
CA ALA A 672 -35.65 4.64 -1.17
C ALA A 672 -34.73 5.07 -2.32
N ALA A 673 -35.31 5.32 -3.52
CA ALA A 673 -34.59 5.52 -4.77
C ALA A 673 -34.03 6.93 -4.95
N PHE A 674 -34.71 7.93 -4.40
CA PHE A 674 -34.36 9.34 -4.56
C PHE A 674 -34.29 9.99 -3.17
N PRO A 675 -33.27 9.65 -2.40
CA PRO A 675 -33.02 10.38 -1.17
C PRO A 675 -32.87 11.87 -1.50
N LYS A 676 -33.31 12.76 -0.64
CA LYS A 676 -33.26 14.21 -0.89
C LYS A 676 -31.82 14.64 -1.18
N GLU A 677 -31.63 15.39 -2.26
CA GLU A 677 -30.39 16.07 -2.57
C GLU A 677 -30.07 17.18 -1.57
#